data_786d5ff195c439b68d45b32358fbb727
#
_entry.id   786d5ff195c439b68d45b32358fbb727
#
_cell.length_a   1.000
_cell.length_b   1.000
_cell.length_c   1.000
_cell.angle_alpha   90.00
_cell.angle_beta   90.00
_cell.angle_gamma   90.00
#
_symmetry.space_group_name_H-M   'P 1'
#
loop_
_entity.id
_entity.type
_entity.pdbx_description
1 polymer ?
#
loop_
_entity_poly.entity_id
_entity_poly.type
_entity_poly.pdbx_seq_one_letter_code
_entity_poly.pdbx_strand_id
1 'polypeptide(L)'
;ELGSAPGDLLYDGIYRGYEAHSERWDQTRYFYNPLIAPTQRYENGYSVGRDSGSLVIGSANARLDGQVVGDTYRGERQTEAPQAGLDGYNQSQNAVARGAQLVVGRYTPYYVKSSGLLEYALGADAGSLKQVVIGAGEVAAEEPTLDAPVAAERQGRLSLDSELLNGFQLGGLKVAAGESIRVDSALTLANGGEAILFANDVAIDADITAHGGSLQAGNVLAQISPNGTIDGFVDAGREAGILRVGDGVRLAASGLWSNLLLAPEDNDTLAYRDGGRISLRSGGDLSLGQGSLLDVSSGAALLADGKRLGGRGGDIALHASAGLAQASDGQLQLGGTLNGLGTSGAGTLSLQSGKVRIGGGDLGDGSLQLAEDFFQQGFASYRVVGRSGLTVAEDAQVRVARPVYRFASGAGEVAAGEAPREALEAWIPPLYLEDALAGRLVQREGADLYLQAGGDGNILGQLDPASQTLELGRGSLVEVDPGRAIVLRGPGQITLDGILNAWGGRIDVRQQQFGALDVTQDNQPKAQGQPHARSIWIGEQALLDVAGRAVTALDGRGRRYGEVQSGGSIVIGGEIDPGKAIATSADAFVIVRPGARLEASGSQAQLDVPGLGRVLLAGDGGRIALSSYNGLYLDGSLRAAAGGSGAAGGSLEIIADAPLYQGFTVVDDRVLAMRELILTAGHADSGLPTLLQPGMDDSALRYGQSRVGTQSLTGGGFDQLSLFSNGPLSFEGNIDLAMGRSLNLYAGTIAATGGGPSEVKLQAPYVRLSGIGMYGQQASGEFRPRLTYGPTATAEQVRLQVSAGRLLDIAGRLSFGSDGVINGVNAEAVRYQRPGFEKVTLRSEGDLRFAGDYPENGDPSGRLITHGDLQLTAAQLYPVTGASSTLYAGYGLDEGGQA
;
A
#
# COMPACT_ATOMS: atom_id res chain seq x y z
N GLU A 1 14.25 -6.19 -45.99
CA GLU A 1 14.34 -7.13 -44.86
C GLU A 1 15.80 -7.32 -44.48
N LEU A 2 16.14 -7.37 -43.17
CA LEU A 2 17.52 -7.55 -42.71
C LEU A 2 18.17 -8.82 -43.23
N GLY A 3 17.41 -9.90 -43.38
CA GLY A 3 17.90 -11.17 -43.90
C GLY A 3 18.24 -11.20 -45.39
N SER A 4 17.79 -10.23 -46.18
CA SER A 4 18.07 -10.08 -47.61
C SER A 4 19.08 -8.97 -47.93
N ALA A 5 19.57 -8.26 -46.91
CA ALA A 5 20.56 -7.19 -47.06
C ALA A 5 21.93 -7.80 -47.44
N PRO A 6 22.68 -7.23 -48.43
CA PRO A 6 24.02 -7.69 -48.73
C PRO A 6 24.94 -7.63 -47.53
N GLY A 7 25.61 -8.73 -47.19
CA GLY A 7 26.45 -8.84 -46.00
C GLY A 7 27.84 -8.17 -46.10
N ASP A 8 28.19 -7.69 -47.29
CA ASP A 8 29.45 -7.05 -47.62
C ASP A 8 29.40 -5.52 -47.59
N LEU A 9 28.21 -4.96 -47.26
CA LEU A 9 28.02 -3.50 -47.14
C LEU A 9 27.94 -3.07 -45.67
N LEU A 10 28.52 -1.91 -45.38
CA LEU A 10 28.34 -1.27 -44.10
C LEU A 10 27.05 -0.42 -44.14
N TYR A 11 26.12 -0.66 -43.24
CA TYR A 11 24.85 0.05 -43.12
C TYR A 11 24.88 0.99 -41.93
N ASP A 12 24.44 2.23 -42.13
CA ASP A 12 24.31 3.22 -41.04
C ASP A 12 23.13 2.94 -40.08
N GLY A 13 22.31 1.94 -40.43
CA GLY A 13 21.18 1.54 -39.60
C GLY A 13 20.00 0.99 -40.43
N ILE A 14 18.89 0.76 -39.77
CA ILE A 14 17.64 0.34 -40.40
C ILE A 14 16.81 1.54 -40.78
N TYR A 15 16.37 1.60 -42.05
CA TYR A 15 15.46 2.65 -42.50
C TYR A 15 14.17 2.68 -41.70
N ARG A 16 13.94 3.76 -41.01
CA ARG A 16 12.77 3.95 -40.09
C ARG A 16 11.71 4.85 -40.72
N GLY A 17 12.05 5.60 -41.73
CA GLY A 17 11.21 6.57 -42.41
C GLY A 17 11.84 7.96 -42.43
N TYR A 18 11.12 8.90 -43.03
CA TYR A 18 11.49 10.30 -43.06
C TYR A 18 10.24 11.19 -42.98
N GLU A 19 10.45 12.43 -42.62
CA GLU A 19 9.44 13.48 -42.62
C GLU A 19 9.74 14.50 -43.73
N ALA A 20 8.72 14.94 -44.45
CA ALA A 20 8.81 15.99 -45.46
C ALA A 20 7.95 17.15 -45.01
N HIS A 21 8.58 18.24 -44.58
CA HIS A 21 7.93 19.50 -44.26
C HIS A 21 7.83 20.41 -45.47
N SER A 22 6.68 21.02 -45.66
CA SER A 22 6.46 22.01 -46.69
C SER A 22 6.33 23.39 -46.03
N GLU A 23 7.35 24.20 -46.17
CA GLU A 23 7.35 25.60 -45.67
C GLU A 23 6.23 26.47 -46.27
N ARG A 24 5.78 26.15 -47.48
CA ARG A 24 4.72 26.90 -48.16
C ARG A 24 3.35 26.69 -47.55
N TRP A 25 3.09 25.48 -47.05
CA TRP A 25 1.80 25.05 -46.54
C TRP A 25 1.81 24.79 -45.03
N ASP A 26 2.95 24.94 -44.41
CA ASP A 26 3.20 24.61 -43.01
C ASP A 26 2.65 23.20 -42.63
N GLN A 27 2.89 22.24 -43.52
CA GLN A 27 2.42 20.86 -43.37
C GLN A 27 3.57 19.90 -43.41
N THR A 28 3.58 18.96 -42.45
CA THR A 28 4.54 17.87 -42.43
C THR A 28 3.86 16.55 -42.82
N ARG A 29 4.48 15.85 -43.78
CA ARG A 29 4.05 14.52 -44.22
C ARG A 29 5.05 13.49 -43.67
N TYR A 30 4.52 12.44 -43.09
CA TYR A 30 5.31 11.39 -42.46
C TYR A 30 5.30 10.16 -43.34
N PHE A 31 6.50 9.67 -43.67
CA PHE A 31 6.71 8.45 -44.42
C PHE A 31 7.52 7.49 -43.55
N TYR A 32 6.93 6.49 -42.99
CA TYR A 32 7.60 5.57 -42.07
C TYR A 32 7.32 4.11 -42.38
N ASN A 33 8.25 3.26 -41.98
CA ASN A 33 8.03 1.83 -42.02
C ASN A 33 6.96 1.44 -40.98
N PRO A 34 5.81 0.86 -41.36
CA PRO A 34 4.74 0.53 -40.41
C PRO A 34 5.14 -0.48 -39.35
N LEU A 35 6.27 -1.18 -39.53
CA LEU A 35 6.81 -2.16 -38.58
C LEU A 35 7.80 -1.54 -37.59
N ILE A 36 8.24 -0.31 -37.80
CA ILE A 36 9.27 0.38 -36.99
C ILE A 36 8.81 1.81 -36.75
N ALA A 37 8.51 2.15 -35.48
CA ALA A 37 8.13 3.50 -35.14
C ALA A 37 9.27 4.49 -35.46
N PRO A 38 8.97 5.67 -36.07
CA PRO A 38 9.97 6.68 -36.34
C PRO A 38 10.56 7.22 -35.03
N THR A 39 11.88 7.36 -34.95
CA THR A 39 12.58 7.91 -33.78
C THR A 39 12.82 9.42 -33.91
N GLN A 40 12.67 9.96 -35.09
CA GLN A 40 12.80 11.39 -35.36
C GLN A 40 11.55 11.88 -36.07
N ARG A 41 11.12 13.06 -35.75
CA ARG A 41 10.00 13.77 -36.39
C ARG A 41 10.39 15.21 -36.60
N TYR A 42 9.82 15.81 -37.60
CA TYR A 42 9.90 17.27 -37.78
C TYR A 42 9.00 17.96 -36.75
N GLU A 43 9.50 18.98 -36.11
CA GLU A 43 8.72 19.87 -35.27
C GLU A 43 8.96 21.32 -35.70
N ASN A 44 7.89 22.11 -35.83
CA ASN A 44 8.00 23.53 -36.04
C ASN A 44 8.78 24.19 -34.89
N GLY A 45 9.54 25.23 -35.23
CA GLY A 45 10.21 26.01 -34.20
C GLY A 45 9.20 26.61 -33.23
N TYR A 46 9.46 26.55 -31.94
CA TYR A 46 8.62 27.10 -30.88
C TYR A 46 9.47 27.70 -29.77
N SER A 47 8.87 28.62 -29.01
CA SER A 47 9.51 29.21 -27.84
C SER A 47 9.15 28.41 -26.56
N VAL A 48 10.12 28.22 -25.70
CA VAL A 48 9.95 27.56 -24.39
C VAL A 48 10.49 28.47 -23.31
N GLY A 49 9.65 28.81 -22.34
CA GLY A 49 10.07 29.50 -21.13
C GLY A 49 10.93 28.63 -20.23
N ARG A 50 11.80 29.25 -19.44
CA ARG A 50 12.65 28.64 -18.45
C ARG A 50 12.32 29.15 -17.06
N ASP A 51 12.62 28.35 -16.04
CA ASP A 51 12.43 28.74 -14.66
C ASP A 51 13.20 30.02 -14.32
N SER A 52 12.60 30.87 -13.51
CA SER A 52 13.23 32.07 -12.99
C SER A 52 14.29 31.76 -11.93
N GLY A 53 14.99 32.78 -11.45
CA GLY A 53 16.06 32.63 -10.46
C GLY A 53 15.59 32.41 -9.03
N SER A 54 16.57 32.34 -8.11
CA SER A 54 16.32 32.19 -6.68
C SER A 54 17.04 33.28 -5.90
N LEU A 55 16.33 33.90 -4.95
CA LEU A 55 16.90 34.82 -3.95
C LEU A 55 16.99 34.08 -2.62
N VAL A 56 18.20 34.00 -2.05
CA VAL A 56 18.45 33.31 -0.78
C VAL A 56 18.86 34.32 0.29
N ILE A 57 18.12 34.38 1.39
CA ILE A 57 18.38 35.25 2.53
C ILE A 57 18.74 34.37 3.73
N GLY A 58 20.05 34.19 3.98
CA GLY A 58 20.60 33.43 5.10
C GLY A 58 20.89 34.27 6.36
N SER A 59 20.58 35.55 6.33
CA SER A 59 20.85 36.43 7.46
C SER A 59 19.78 36.40 8.54
N ALA A 60 20.19 36.46 9.78
CA ALA A 60 19.26 36.52 10.93
C ALA A 60 18.48 37.84 11.04
N ASN A 61 19.03 38.93 10.51
CA ASN A 61 18.53 40.28 10.68
C ASN A 61 18.32 40.97 9.34
N ALA A 62 17.85 40.21 8.32
CA ALA A 62 17.61 40.75 7.00
C ALA A 62 16.39 41.70 7.00
N ARG A 63 16.39 42.60 6.04
CA ARG A 63 15.28 43.49 5.71
C ARG A 63 15.06 43.42 4.20
N LEU A 64 13.80 43.15 3.77
CA LEU A 64 13.41 43.07 2.38
C LEU A 64 12.30 44.08 2.10
N ASP A 65 12.70 45.30 1.68
CA ASP A 65 11.78 46.38 1.33
C ASP A 65 11.76 46.70 -0.16
N GLY A 66 12.63 46.04 -0.92
CA GLY A 66 12.78 46.24 -2.35
C GLY A 66 11.88 45.36 -3.19
N GLN A 67 11.74 45.73 -4.44
CA GLN A 67 10.99 44.97 -5.43
C GLN A 67 11.85 43.82 -5.98
N VAL A 68 11.25 42.63 -6.09
CA VAL A 68 11.84 41.44 -6.74
C VAL A 68 11.04 41.17 -8.02
N VAL A 69 11.73 41.07 -9.15
CA VAL A 69 11.13 40.72 -10.44
C VAL A 69 11.49 39.25 -10.74
N GLY A 70 10.49 38.41 -10.80
CA GLY A 70 10.67 36.98 -11.00
C GLY A 70 9.78 36.41 -12.11
N ASP A 71 9.44 37.25 -13.07
CA ASP A 71 8.58 36.87 -14.18
C ASP A 71 9.19 35.75 -15.02
N THR A 72 8.33 34.93 -15.61
CA THR A 72 8.69 33.86 -16.52
C THR A 72 7.97 34.04 -17.86
N TYR A 73 8.64 33.69 -18.93
CA TYR A 73 7.98 33.54 -20.22
C TYR A 73 7.32 32.16 -20.29
N ARG A 74 6.12 32.14 -20.85
CA ARG A 74 5.37 30.89 -21.09
C ARG A 74 5.18 30.73 -22.59
N GLY A 75 5.73 29.65 -23.14
CA GLY A 75 5.60 29.35 -24.57
C GLY A 75 4.30 28.59 -24.85
N GLU A 76 3.87 28.62 -26.11
CA GLU A 76 2.64 27.97 -26.58
C GLU A 76 2.53 26.51 -26.16
N ARG A 77 3.62 25.72 -26.27
CA ARG A 77 3.62 24.32 -25.87
C ARG A 77 3.66 24.07 -24.35
N GLN A 78 3.69 25.11 -23.55
CA GLN A 78 3.62 25.03 -22.10
C GLN A 78 2.22 25.33 -21.57
N THR A 79 1.44 26.13 -22.31
CA THR A 79 0.12 26.58 -21.87
C THR A 79 -1.01 26.06 -22.75
N GLU A 80 -0.82 25.92 -24.07
CA GLU A 80 -1.86 25.48 -24.99
C GLU A 80 -2.13 23.97 -24.94
N ALA A 81 -3.35 23.62 -25.28
CA ALA A 81 -3.71 22.21 -25.49
C ALA A 81 -2.98 21.64 -26.72
N PRO A 82 -2.53 20.35 -26.67
CA PRO A 82 -1.94 19.72 -27.84
C PRO A 82 -2.89 19.78 -29.04
N GLN A 83 -2.42 20.34 -30.18
CA GLN A 83 -3.20 20.38 -31.41
C GLN A 83 -2.92 19.14 -32.25
N ALA A 84 -3.92 18.27 -32.38
CA ALA A 84 -3.80 17.09 -33.20
C ALA A 84 -3.65 17.45 -34.68
N GLY A 85 -2.63 16.96 -35.36
CA GLY A 85 -2.46 17.02 -36.78
C GLY A 85 -1.55 18.12 -37.33
N LEU A 86 -1.06 19.07 -36.53
CA LEU A 86 -0.10 20.08 -36.99
C LEU A 86 1.21 19.45 -37.49
N ASP A 87 1.74 18.44 -36.75
CA ASP A 87 2.97 17.74 -37.10
C ASP A 87 2.73 16.25 -37.35
N GLY A 88 1.49 15.79 -37.50
CA GLY A 88 1.12 14.39 -37.71
C GLY A 88 1.26 13.50 -36.50
N TYR A 89 1.81 13.97 -35.39
CA TYR A 89 1.96 13.28 -34.10
C TYR A 89 1.33 14.06 -32.96
N ASN A 90 1.04 13.37 -31.85
CA ASN A 90 0.67 14.04 -30.62
C ASN A 90 1.87 14.84 -30.10
N GLN A 91 1.78 16.14 -30.08
CA GLN A 91 2.80 17.00 -29.50
C GLN A 91 2.85 16.77 -28.00
N SER A 92 4.05 16.55 -27.44
CA SER A 92 4.26 16.58 -26.01
C SER A 92 4.34 18.03 -25.54
N GLN A 93 3.58 18.37 -24.51
CA GLN A 93 3.69 19.67 -23.88
C GLN A 93 4.91 19.73 -22.96
N ASN A 94 5.61 20.83 -22.95
CA ASN A 94 6.68 21.11 -22.00
C ASN A 94 6.08 21.58 -20.66
N ALA A 95 6.78 21.31 -19.56
CA ALA A 95 6.39 21.84 -18.27
C ALA A 95 6.39 23.37 -18.28
N VAL A 96 5.41 24.00 -17.61
CA VAL A 96 5.35 25.43 -17.45
C VAL A 96 6.53 25.92 -16.62
N ALA A 97 7.16 27.01 -17.06
CA ALA A 97 8.26 27.65 -16.34
C ALA A 97 7.80 28.13 -14.95
N ARG A 98 8.58 27.86 -13.93
CA ARG A 98 8.30 28.27 -12.55
C ARG A 98 8.78 29.70 -12.31
N GLY A 99 7.97 30.48 -11.59
CA GLY A 99 8.34 31.81 -11.10
C GLY A 99 9.52 31.78 -10.12
N ALA A 100 10.00 32.96 -9.73
CA ALA A 100 11.13 33.11 -8.83
C ALA A 100 10.91 32.36 -7.51
N GLN A 101 12.03 31.94 -6.90
CA GLN A 101 12.05 31.34 -5.57
C GLN A 101 12.65 32.32 -4.55
N LEU A 102 11.96 32.51 -3.44
CA LEU A 102 12.49 33.18 -2.27
C LEU A 102 12.77 32.13 -1.17
N VAL A 103 14.03 32.05 -0.76
CA VAL A 103 14.51 31.10 0.24
C VAL A 103 15.04 31.88 1.43
N VAL A 104 14.48 31.66 2.60
CA VAL A 104 14.76 32.41 3.83
C VAL A 104 15.21 31.46 4.94
N GLY A 105 16.34 31.74 5.58
CA GLY A 105 16.83 31.06 6.77
C GLY A 105 17.71 29.84 6.49
N ARG A 106 17.45 28.75 7.16
CA ARG A 106 18.30 27.57 7.33
C ARG A 106 18.35 26.63 6.12
N TYR A 107 18.50 27.12 4.93
CA TYR A 107 18.60 26.30 3.72
C TYR A 107 20.02 26.31 3.14
N THR A 108 20.44 25.16 2.65
CA THR A 108 21.69 24.99 1.91
C THR A 108 21.38 24.61 0.46
N PRO A 109 21.91 25.34 -0.52
CA PRO A 109 21.70 25.01 -1.92
C PRO A 109 22.49 23.74 -2.29
N TYR A 110 21.89 22.89 -3.12
CA TYR A 110 22.55 21.75 -3.72
C TYR A 110 22.05 21.52 -5.15
N TYR A 111 22.89 20.88 -5.97
CA TYR A 111 22.58 20.62 -7.36
C TYR A 111 22.16 19.19 -7.61
N VAL A 112 20.92 19.01 -8.10
CA VAL A 112 20.39 17.68 -8.44
C VAL A 112 20.88 17.29 -9.82
N LYS A 113 21.83 16.35 -9.90
CA LYS A 113 22.47 15.94 -11.16
C LYS A 113 21.50 15.32 -12.16
N SER A 114 20.46 14.63 -11.71
CA SER A 114 19.48 13.95 -12.58
C SER A 114 18.54 14.91 -13.31
N SER A 115 18.18 16.05 -12.69
CA SER A 115 17.26 17.05 -13.25
C SER A 115 17.95 18.31 -13.74
N GLY A 116 19.21 18.55 -13.34
CA GLY A 116 19.92 19.78 -13.61
C GLY A 116 19.40 20.99 -12.84
N LEU A 117 18.62 20.78 -11.77
CA LEU A 117 18.00 21.85 -10.99
C LEU A 117 18.78 22.15 -9.72
N LEU A 118 18.78 23.44 -9.34
CA LEU A 118 19.24 23.89 -8.04
C LEU A 118 18.09 23.75 -7.03
N GLU A 119 18.32 22.96 -5.99
CA GLU A 119 17.37 22.75 -4.91
C GLU A 119 17.97 23.20 -3.57
N TYR A 120 17.12 23.29 -2.54
CA TYR A 120 17.49 23.77 -1.22
C TYR A 120 17.06 22.78 -0.15
N ALA A 121 18.03 22.19 0.54
CA ALA A 121 17.82 21.32 1.68
C ALA A 121 17.87 22.11 2.99
N LEU A 122 17.11 21.69 4.01
CA LEU A 122 17.24 22.24 5.35
C LEU A 122 18.66 22.03 5.88
N GLY A 123 19.30 23.10 6.34
CA GLY A 123 20.59 23.02 6.97
C GLY A 123 20.50 22.51 8.41
N ALA A 124 21.56 21.81 8.86
CA ALA A 124 21.66 21.31 10.24
C ALA A 124 21.76 22.43 11.28
N ASP A 125 22.37 23.56 10.90
CA ASP A 125 22.59 24.67 11.80
C ASP A 125 21.32 25.49 12.03
N ALA A 126 21.05 25.71 13.31
CA ALA A 126 19.91 26.49 13.77
C ALA A 126 20.01 27.96 13.43
N GLY A 127 20.77 28.43 12.49
CA GLY A 127 20.91 29.83 12.12
C GLY A 127 20.43 30.82 13.18
N SER A 128 20.91 32.00 13.22
CA SER A 128 20.49 33.02 14.18
C SER A 128 19.06 33.57 13.93
N LEU A 129 18.43 33.21 12.82
CA LEU A 129 17.05 33.55 12.49
C LEU A 129 16.09 32.70 13.34
N LYS A 130 15.41 33.37 14.30
CA LYS A 130 14.54 32.71 15.27
C LYS A 130 13.07 32.77 14.87
N GLN A 131 12.64 33.95 14.40
CA GLN A 131 11.23 34.23 14.15
C GLN A 131 11.04 34.85 12.76
N VAL A 132 10.00 34.44 12.06
CA VAL A 132 9.56 35.04 10.81
C VAL A 132 8.08 35.38 10.89
N VAL A 133 7.73 36.63 10.52
CA VAL A 133 6.35 37.07 10.42
C VAL A 133 6.08 37.46 8.96
N ILE A 134 5.08 36.86 8.34
CA ILE A 134 4.54 37.25 7.03
C ILE A 134 3.25 38.03 7.29
N GLY A 135 3.29 39.35 7.09
CA GLY A 135 2.18 40.21 7.46
C GLY A 135 2.22 41.56 6.77
N ALA A 136 1.55 42.56 7.37
CA ALA A 136 1.71 43.94 6.97
C ALA A 136 3.16 44.38 7.26
N GLY A 137 3.79 45.01 6.29
CA GLY A 137 5.18 45.44 6.41
C GLY A 137 5.41 46.31 7.68
N GLU A 138 6.54 46.13 8.32
CA GLU A 138 6.93 46.97 9.44
C GLU A 138 7.24 48.38 8.92
N VAL A 139 6.43 49.35 9.27
CA VAL A 139 6.76 50.76 9.06
C VAL A 139 7.85 51.10 10.07
N ALA A 140 9.10 51.18 9.67
CA ALA A 140 10.15 51.65 10.53
C ALA A 140 9.91 53.12 10.85
N ALA A 141 9.88 53.49 12.13
CA ALA A 141 9.72 54.86 12.58
C ALA A 141 10.88 55.77 12.13
N GLU A 142 12.06 55.21 11.89
CA GLU A 142 13.25 55.88 11.33
C GLU A 142 14.00 54.90 10.45
N GLU A 143 14.55 55.34 9.33
CA GLU A 143 15.44 54.50 8.51
C GLU A 143 16.73 54.19 9.28
N PRO A 144 17.07 52.90 9.51
CA PRO A 144 18.30 52.58 10.19
C PRO A 144 19.49 53.00 9.35
N THR A 145 20.46 53.67 9.95
CA THR A 145 21.74 53.89 9.29
C THR A 145 22.54 52.61 9.26
N LEU A 146 23.36 52.41 8.25
CA LEU A 146 24.19 51.18 8.11
C LEU A 146 25.14 50.97 9.31
N ASP A 147 25.48 52.01 10.03
CA ASP A 147 26.38 51.98 11.19
C ASP A 147 25.67 51.77 12.53
N ALA A 148 24.35 51.79 12.55
CA ALA A 148 23.60 51.61 13.79
C ALA A 148 23.49 50.11 14.16
N PRO A 149 23.61 49.74 15.44
CA PRO A 149 23.37 48.37 15.86
C PRO A 149 21.90 47.99 15.62
N VAL A 150 21.67 46.75 15.21
CA VAL A 150 20.31 46.21 15.04
C VAL A 150 19.58 46.27 16.39
N ALA A 151 18.40 46.88 16.40
CA ALA A 151 17.57 46.98 17.60
C ALA A 151 17.30 45.60 18.21
N ALA A 152 17.25 45.49 19.54
CA ALA A 152 17.10 44.21 20.24
C ALA A 152 15.83 43.43 19.79
N GLU A 153 14.75 44.15 19.49
CA GLU A 153 13.47 43.60 19.06
C GLU A 153 13.55 42.97 17.67
N ARG A 154 14.54 43.35 16.88
CA ARG A 154 14.75 42.84 15.51
C ARG A 154 15.81 41.75 15.43
N GLN A 155 16.58 41.50 16.49
CA GLN A 155 17.63 40.51 16.50
C GLN A 155 17.04 39.08 16.37
N GLY A 156 17.37 38.40 15.28
CA GLY A 156 16.83 37.08 14.99
C GLY A 156 15.40 37.07 14.49
N ARG A 157 14.83 38.24 14.17
CA ARG A 157 13.46 38.36 13.64
C ARG A 157 13.47 38.96 12.23
N LEU A 158 12.71 38.33 11.33
CA LEU A 158 12.46 38.83 9.98
C LEU A 158 10.96 39.06 9.78
N SER A 159 10.62 40.28 9.35
CA SER A 159 9.27 40.60 8.87
C SER A 159 9.28 40.64 7.35
N LEU A 160 8.36 39.93 6.74
CA LEU A 160 8.15 39.90 5.30
C LEU A 160 6.80 40.53 5.00
N ASP A 161 6.81 41.55 4.16
CA ASP A 161 5.58 42.21 3.70
C ASP A 161 4.83 41.33 2.71
N SER A 162 3.61 40.92 3.05
CA SER A 162 2.76 40.08 2.22
C SER A 162 2.35 40.76 0.92
N GLU A 163 2.14 42.08 0.88
CA GLU A 163 1.81 42.80 -0.35
C GLU A 163 2.98 42.76 -1.34
N LEU A 164 4.21 42.95 -0.84
CA LEU A 164 5.42 42.81 -1.66
C LEU A 164 5.55 41.36 -2.17
N LEU A 165 5.38 40.37 -1.30
CA LEU A 165 5.49 38.96 -1.69
C LEU A 165 4.44 38.58 -2.76
N ASN A 166 3.22 39.03 -2.61
CA ASN A 166 2.15 38.80 -3.58
C ASN A 166 2.44 39.46 -4.94
N GLY A 167 3.08 40.65 -4.93
CA GLY A 167 3.54 41.32 -6.14
C GLY A 167 4.68 40.62 -6.88
N PHE A 168 5.47 39.80 -6.18
CA PHE A 168 6.62 39.08 -6.80
C PHE A 168 6.22 37.88 -7.66
N GLN A 169 4.97 37.44 -7.62
CA GLN A 169 4.49 36.24 -8.33
C GLN A 169 5.41 35.04 -8.11
N LEU A 170 5.72 34.76 -6.84
CA LEU A 170 6.67 33.71 -6.46
C LEU A 170 6.21 32.32 -6.93
N GLY A 171 7.08 31.61 -7.64
CA GLY A 171 6.94 30.19 -7.91
C GLY A 171 7.40 29.30 -6.74
N GLY A 172 8.08 29.91 -5.75
CA GLY A 172 8.49 29.20 -4.54
C GLY A 172 8.80 30.13 -3.38
N LEU A 173 8.28 29.81 -2.19
CA LEU A 173 8.61 30.44 -0.93
C LEU A 173 9.03 29.41 0.10
N LYS A 174 10.31 29.39 0.46
CA LYS A 174 10.85 28.47 1.47
C LYS A 174 11.35 29.26 2.67
N VAL A 175 10.70 29.09 3.82
CA VAL A 175 11.04 29.81 5.05
C VAL A 175 11.39 28.83 6.15
N ALA A 176 12.55 28.98 6.77
CA ALA A 176 12.98 28.18 7.89
C ALA A 176 13.46 29.05 9.06
N ALA A 177 12.78 28.97 10.21
CA ALA A 177 13.11 29.68 11.44
C ALA A 177 13.37 28.69 12.59
N GLY A 178 14.13 29.12 13.60
CA GLY A 178 14.44 28.28 14.76
C GLY A 178 13.31 28.12 15.74
N GLU A 179 12.50 29.17 15.94
CA GLU A 179 11.46 29.23 16.97
C GLU A 179 10.06 29.23 16.34
N SER A 180 9.72 30.27 15.56
CA SER A 180 8.36 30.40 15.06
C SER A 180 8.24 31.05 13.69
N ILE A 181 7.17 30.66 12.97
CA ILE A 181 6.67 31.35 11.76
C ILE A 181 5.21 31.71 11.99
N ARG A 182 4.85 32.94 11.64
CA ARG A 182 3.46 33.41 11.63
C ARG A 182 3.09 33.97 10.28
N VAL A 183 1.90 33.63 9.79
CA VAL A 183 1.29 34.21 8.60
C VAL A 183 0.06 34.98 9.04
N ASP A 184 0.22 36.30 9.16
CA ASP A 184 -0.81 37.20 9.67
C ASP A 184 -1.59 37.93 8.57
N SER A 185 -1.15 37.85 7.29
CA SER A 185 -1.82 38.42 6.12
C SER A 185 -1.80 37.46 4.95
N ALA A 186 -2.80 37.60 4.07
CA ALA A 186 -3.00 36.69 2.94
C ALA A 186 -1.78 36.64 2.00
N LEU A 187 -1.42 35.42 1.62
CA LEU A 187 -0.30 35.13 0.73
C LEU A 187 -0.78 34.40 -0.53
N THR A 188 -0.42 34.94 -1.69
CA THR A 188 -0.74 34.35 -3.00
C THR A 188 0.54 34.09 -3.78
N LEU A 189 0.76 32.84 -4.15
CA LEU A 189 1.85 32.41 -5.01
C LEU A 189 1.38 32.32 -6.47
N ALA A 190 2.31 32.28 -7.40
CA ALA A 190 2.01 31.97 -8.79
C ALA A 190 1.38 30.56 -8.90
N ASN A 191 0.61 30.36 -9.96
CA ASN A 191 0.02 29.04 -10.23
C ASN A 191 1.11 27.96 -10.35
N GLY A 192 0.90 26.83 -9.71
CA GLY A 192 1.90 25.77 -9.57
C GLY A 192 2.99 26.05 -8.53
N GLY A 193 2.87 27.16 -7.77
CA GLY A 193 3.87 27.57 -6.78
C GLY A 193 3.94 26.67 -5.56
N GLU A 194 5.06 26.78 -4.82
CA GLU A 194 5.33 25.99 -3.62
C GLU A 194 5.56 26.90 -2.40
N ALA A 195 4.87 26.67 -1.30
CA ALA A 195 5.20 27.28 0.00
C ALA A 195 5.67 26.21 0.99
N ILE A 196 6.81 26.44 1.64
CA ILE A 196 7.34 25.60 2.72
C ILE A 196 7.63 26.49 3.93
N LEU A 197 6.92 26.26 5.04
CA LEU A 197 7.06 26.98 6.30
C LEU A 197 7.55 26.01 7.38
N PHE A 198 8.83 26.12 7.75
CA PHE A 198 9.46 25.21 8.69
C PHE A 198 9.97 25.94 9.94
N ALA A 199 9.35 25.67 11.08
CA ALA A 199 9.77 26.17 12.38
C ALA A 199 9.28 25.23 13.49
N ASN A 200 9.76 25.43 14.74
CA ASN A 200 9.22 24.71 15.88
C ASN A 200 7.71 24.94 16.03
N ASP A 201 7.30 26.21 15.99
CA ASP A 201 5.91 26.59 16.04
C ASP A 201 5.51 27.32 14.75
N VAL A 202 4.38 26.93 14.17
CA VAL A 202 3.85 27.58 12.95
C VAL A 202 2.39 27.95 13.19
N ALA A 203 2.08 29.24 13.00
CA ALA A 203 0.72 29.76 13.06
C ALA A 203 0.33 30.39 11.70
N ILE A 204 -0.74 29.89 11.10
CA ILE A 204 -1.28 30.39 9.84
C ILE A 204 -2.64 31.00 10.15
N ASP A 205 -2.65 32.33 10.32
CA ASP A 205 -3.85 33.09 10.69
C ASP A 205 -4.46 33.84 9.50
N ALA A 206 -3.94 33.64 8.28
CA ALA A 206 -4.45 34.23 7.05
C ALA A 206 -4.38 33.24 5.87
N ASP A 207 -5.12 33.53 4.82
CA ASP A 207 -5.25 32.68 3.64
C ASP A 207 -3.92 32.49 2.92
N ILE A 208 -3.67 31.26 2.44
CA ILE A 208 -2.55 30.96 1.55
C ILE A 208 -3.10 30.29 0.28
N THR A 209 -2.77 30.89 -0.89
CA THR A 209 -3.21 30.40 -2.18
C THR A 209 -2.01 30.05 -3.07
N ALA A 210 -2.01 28.81 -3.59
CA ALA A 210 -1.04 28.29 -4.56
C ALA A 210 -1.75 27.31 -5.50
N HIS A 211 -2.54 27.79 -6.45
CA HIS A 211 -3.38 26.95 -7.33
C HIS A 211 -2.56 25.93 -8.10
N GLY A 212 -2.96 24.65 -8.03
CA GLY A 212 -2.23 23.52 -8.64
C GLY A 212 -0.82 23.30 -8.08
N GLY A 213 -0.47 23.98 -6.98
CA GLY A 213 0.84 23.98 -6.34
C GLY A 213 0.92 23.13 -5.07
N SER A 214 1.85 23.49 -4.15
CA SER A 214 2.02 22.77 -2.89
C SER A 214 2.21 23.69 -1.69
N LEU A 215 1.55 23.34 -0.59
CA LEU A 215 1.69 24.03 0.72
C LEU A 215 2.19 23.02 1.74
N GLN A 216 3.33 23.28 2.34
CA GLN A 216 3.90 22.46 3.41
C GLN A 216 4.21 23.34 4.62
N ALA A 217 3.78 22.91 5.81
CA ALA A 217 4.06 23.65 7.03
C ALA A 217 4.27 22.71 8.23
N GLY A 218 5.04 23.17 9.20
CA GLY A 218 5.27 22.52 10.47
C GLY A 218 6.72 22.37 10.86
N ASN A 219 7.00 21.48 11.82
CA ASN A 219 8.35 21.19 12.30
C ASN A 219 8.87 19.79 11.86
N VAL A 220 8.10 19.10 11.03
CA VAL A 220 8.46 17.81 10.43
C VAL A 220 8.21 17.88 8.94
N LEU A 221 9.26 17.87 8.13
CA LEU A 221 9.17 17.92 6.67
C LEU A 221 9.87 16.71 6.04
N ALA A 222 9.38 16.33 4.87
CA ALA A 222 10.12 15.43 4.00
C ALA A 222 11.29 16.19 3.38
N GLN A 223 12.49 15.71 3.56
CA GLN A 223 13.70 16.30 2.99
C GLN A 223 14.25 15.43 1.87
N ILE A 224 14.60 16.07 0.76
CA ILE A 224 15.36 15.46 -0.31
C ILE A 224 16.84 15.66 0.00
N SER A 225 17.60 14.56 0.07
CA SER A 225 19.05 14.64 0.27
C SER A 225 19.75 15.21 -0.97
N PRO A 226 20.99 15.71 -0.83
CA PRO A 226 21.81 16.14 -1.95
C PRO A 226 22.02 15.07 -3.04
N ASN A 227 21.79 13.81 -2.71
CA ASN A 227 21.87 12.69 -3.66
C ASN A 227 20.53 12.39 -4.38
N GLY A 228 19.51 13.19 -4.14
CA GLY A 228 18.19 13.05 -4.77
C GLY A 228 17.29 11.96 -4.17
N THR A 229 17.72 11.35 -3.05
CA THR A 229 16.89 10.39 -2.29
C THR A 229 16.18 11.11 -1.15
N ILE A 230 14.99 10.64 -0.78
CA ILE A 230 14.29 11.12 0.40
C ILE A 230 14.90 10.43 1.62
N ASP A 231 15.59 11.17 2.45
CA ASP A 231 16.24 10.65 3.67
C ASP A 231 15.26 10.51 4.86
N GLY A 232 13.99 10.72 4.62
CA GLY A 232 12.96 10.69 5.64
C GLY A 232 12.52 12.10 6.07
N PHE A 233 11.91 12.17 7.25
CA PHE A 233 11.44 13.43 7.81
C PHE A 233 12.53 14.10 8.63
N VAL A 234 12.69 15.41 8.44
CA VAL A 234 13.54 16.24 9.28
C VAL A 234 12.70 16.80 10.41
N ASP A 235 13.05 16.43 11.63
CA ASP A 235 12.48 16.99 12.84
C ASP A 235 13.30 18.23 13.25
N ALA A 236 12.65 19.29 13.67
CA ALA A 236 13.31 20.48 14.21
C ALA A 236 14.04 20.22 15.56
N GLY A 237 14.00 18.99 16.06
CA GLY A 237 14.65 18.55 17.30
C GLY A 237 13.90 18.97 18.56
N ARG A 238 12.61 19.30 18.46
CA ARG A 238 11.77 19.68 19.58
C ARG A 238 10.43 18.96 19.54
N GLU A 239 10.19 18.17 20.56
CA GLU A 239 9.08 17.20 20.65
C GLU A 239 7.71 17.83 20.83
N ALA A 240 7.60 19.13 21.11
CA ALA A 240 6.38 19.81 21.50
C ALA A 240 6.02 21.00 20.57
N GLY A 241 6.46 20.98 19.32
CA GLY A 241 6.08 22.02 18.37
C GLY A 241 4.58 22.01 18.06
N ILE A 242 4.01 23.17 17.83
CA ILE A 242 2.60 23.36 17.55
C ILE A 242 2.43 23.88 16.12
N LEU A 243 1.49 23.28 15.40
CA LEU A 243 1.04 23.81 14.12
C LEU A 243 -0.44 24.17 14.21
N ARG A 244 -0.75 25.44 13.96
CA ARG A 244 -2.11 25.95 14.03
C ARG A 244 -2.51 26.65 12.73
N VAL A 245 -3.69 26.33 12.23
CA VAL A 245 -4.41 27.08 11.20
C VAL A 245 -5.59 27.77 11.88
N GLY A 246 -5.70 29.10 11.72
CA GLY A 246 -6.71 29.94 12.36
C GLY A 246 -8.14 29.65 11.90
N ASP A 247 -9.12 30.24 12.63
CA ASP A 247 -10.52 30.14 12.30
C ASP A 247 -10.83 30.83 10.93
N GLY A 248 -11.61 30.17 10.10
CA GLY A 248 -12.02 30.69 8.79
C GLY A 248 -10.90 30.78 7.73
N VAL A 249 -9.67 30.41 8.07
CA VAL A 249 -8.51 30.47 7.16
C VAL A 249 -8.66 29.46 6.04
N ARG A 250 -8.35 29.90 4.81
CA ARG A 250 -8.37 29.09 3.60
C ARG A 250 -6.95 28.77 3.12
N LEU A 251 -6.64 27.50 3.03
CA LEU A 251 -5.45 27.01 2.34
C LEU A 251 -5.87 26.40 1.00
N ALA A 252 -5.55 27.08 -0.09
CA ALA A 252 -6.02 26.74 -1.42
C ALA A 252 -4.85 26.29 -2.32
N ALA A 253 -4.80 25.02 -2.63
CA ALA A 253 -3.99 24.43 -3.70
C ALA A 253 -4.87 23.80 -4.79
N SER A 254 -6.12 24.26 -4.91
CA SER A 254 -7.08 23.76 -5.90
C SER A 254 -6.65 24.05 -7.34
N GLY A 255 -7.11 23.21 -8.25
CA GLY A 255 -6.94 23.43 -9.68
C GLY A 255 -7.78 24.60 -10.19
N LEU A 256 -7.51 25.04 -11.40
CA LEU A 256 -8.15 26.18 -12.04
C LEU A 256 -9.14 25.73 -13.12
N TRP A 257 -10.12 26.60 -13.38
CA TRP A 257 -11.07 26.48 -14.46
C TRP A 257 -10.55 27.20 -15.72
N SER A 258 -10.63 26.56 -16.89
CA SER A 258 -10.27 27.10 -18.19
C SER A 258 -11.44 26.98 -19.17
N ASN A 259 -11.76 28.04 -19.89
CA ASN A 259 -12.84 28.04 -20.88
C ASN A 259 -12.39 28.62 -22.23
N LEU A 260 -11.78 27.79 -23.05
CA LEU A 260 -11.32 28.16 -24.40
C LEU A 260 -12.46 28.21 -25.41
N LEU A 261 -13.70 27.86 -25.05
CA LEU A 261 -14.88 28.05 -25.88
C LEU A 261 -15.28 29.52 -25.90
N LEU A 262 -15.15 30.24 -24.77
CA LEU A 262 -15.41 31.68 -24.67
C LEU A 262 -14.25 32.53 -25.19
N ALA A 263 -13.01 32.16 -24.84
CA ALA A 263 -11.80 32.88 -25.18
C ALA A 263 -10.72 31.87 -25.58
N PRO A 264 -10.60 31.51 -26.87
CA PRO A 264 -9.67 30.49 -27.34
C PRO A 264 -8.19 30.79 -27.05
N GLU A 265 -7.84 32.08 -26.92
CA GLU A 265 -6.48 32.55 -26.59
C GLU A 265 -6.19 32.60 -25.10
N ASP A 266 -7.18 32.47 -24.21
CA ASP A 266 -7.01 32.53 -22.75
C ASP A 266 -6.73 31.14 -22.18
N ASN A 267 -5.51 30.68 -22.39
CA ASN A 267 -5.07 29.33 -22.03
C ASN A 267 -4.13 29.30 -20.84
N ASP A 268 -3.89 30.38 -20.15
CA ASP A 268 -2.93 30.49 -19.03
C ASP A 268 -3.24 29.56 -17.83
N THR A 269 -4.51 29.20 -17.63
CA THR A 269 -4.98 28.37 -16.57
C THR A 269 -5.00 26.87 -16.92
N LEU A 270 -4.91 26.53 -18.21
CA LEU A 270 -5.10 25.17 -18.71
C LEU A 270 -4.13 24.13 -18.12
N ALA A 271 -2.87 24.52 -17.87
CA ALA A 271 -1.86 23.64 -17.30
C ALA A 271 -2.10 23.31 -15.79
N TYR A 272 -2.93 24.10 -15.12
CA TYR A 272 -3.15 24.06 -13.67
C TYR A 272 -4.54 23.54 -13.30
N ARG A 273 -5.14 22.66 -14.10
CA ARG A 273 -6.46 22.09 -13.82
C ARG A 273 -6.46 21.03 -12.72
N ASP A 274 -5.31 20.42 -12.43
CA ASP A 274 -5.21 19.45 -11.34
C ASP A 274 -5.06 20.15 -10.00
N GLY A 275 -5.63 19.57 -8.93
CA GLY A 275 -5.39 20.01 -7.58
C GLY A 275 -3.98 19.66 -7.13
N GLY A 276 -3.44 20.49 -6.24
CA GLY A 276 -2.07 20.37 -5.73
C GLY A 276 -1.99 19.53 -4.44
N ARG A 277 -1.11 19.96 -3.53
CA ARG A 277 -0.88 19.24 -2.29
C ARG A 277 -0.85 20.18 -1.08
N ILE A 278 -1.47 19.76 0.03
CA ILE A 278 -1.34 20.40 1.34
C ILE A 278 -0.78 19.38 2.33
N SER A 279 0.34 19.71 2.98
CA SER A 279 1.00 18.82 3.95
C SER A 279 1.32 19.60 5.23
N LEU A 280 0.55 19.38 6.27
CA LEU A 280 0.72 20.01 7.58
C LEU A 280 1.18 18.94 8.57
N ARG A 281 2.37 19.12 9.17
CA ARG A 281 2.95 18.10 10.04
C ARG A 281 3.60 18.70 11.27
N SER A 282 3.21 18.20 12.43
CA SER A 282 3.72 18.60 13.73
C SER A 282 4.24 17.41 14.53
N GLY A 283 5.37 17.52 15.18
CA GLY A 283 5.83 16.54 16.18
C GLY A 283 4.92 16.52 17.41
N GLY A 284 4.27 17.64 17.74
CA GLY A 284 3.23 17.78 18.75
C GLY A 284 1.83 17.90 18.16
N ASP A 285 1.08 18.89 18.63
CA ASP A 285 -0.30 19.13 18.22
C ASP A 285 -0.42 19.79 16.85
N LEU A 286 -1.51 19.48 16.16
CA LEU A 286 -1.95 20.14 14.94
C LEU A 286 -3.43 20.50 15.06
N SER A 287 -3.77 21.77 14.87
CA SER A 287 -5.15 22.22 14.94
C SER A 287 -5.59 22.99 13.69
N LEU A 288 -6.74 22.61 13.15
CA LEU A 288 -7.49 23.38 12.16
C LEU A 288 -8.62 24.11 12.88
N GLY A 289 -8.64 25.44 12.78
CA GLY A 289 -9.66 26.30 13.39
C GLY A 289 -11.06 26.08 12.80
N GLN A 290 -12.04 26.57 13.53
CA GLN A 290 -13.45 26.45 13.10
C GLN A 290 -13.71 27.17 11.77
N GLY A 291 -14.36 26.48 10.84
CA GLY A 291 -14.67 27.03 9.53
C GLY A 291 -13.47 27.22 8.58
N SER A 292 -12.28 26.76 8.95
CA SER A 292 -11.15 26.74 8.03
C SER A 292 -11.41 25.78 6.85
N LEU A 293 -10.75 26.03 5.70
CA LEU A 293 -10.92 25.23 4.48
C LEU A 293 -9.57 24.86 3.90
N LEU A 294 -9.30 23.58 3.76
CA LEU A 294 -8.18 23.05 3.00
C LEU A 294 -8.72 22.51 1.67
N ASP A 295 -8.35 23.15 0.57
CA ASP A 295 -8.91 22.86 -0.76
C ASP A 295 -7.82 22.43 -1.75
N VAL A 296 -7.86 21.15 -2.11
CA VAL A 296 -7.05 20.55 -3.18
C VAL A 296 -7.92 19.97 -4.30
N SER A 297 -9.14 20.47 -4.43
CA SER A 297 -10.05 20.03 -5.49
C SER A 297 -9.50 20.36 -6.89
N SER A 298 -9.95 19.63 -7.89
CA SER A 298 -9.57 19.93 -9.27
C SER A 298 -10.33 21.12 -9.83
N GLY A 299 -9.73 21.76 -10.80
CA GLY A 299 -10.44 22.47 -11.85
C GLY A 299 -10.82 21.53 -13.00
N ALA A 300 -11.07 22.13 -14.17
CA ALA A 300 -11.32 21.44 -15.43
C ALA A 300 -11.14 22.41 -16.59
N ALA A 301 -11.22 21.91 -17.82
CA ALA A 301 -11.18 22.77 -18.99
C ALA A 301 -12.25 22.40 -20.01
N LEU A 302 -12.79 23.46 -20.66
CA LEU A 302 -13.64 23.36 -21.84
C LEU A 302 -12.85 23.91 -23.05
N LEU A 303 -12.50 23.03 -23.99
CA LEU A 303 -11.69 23.39 -25.13
C LEU A 303 -12.53 24.10 -26.22
N ALA A 304 -11.87 24.79 -27.15
CA ALA A 304 -12.50 25.51 -28.24
C ALA A 304 -13.39 24.63 -29.17
N ASP A 305 -13.10 23.35 -29.25
CA ASP A 305 -13.92 22.37 -29.98
C ASP A 305 -15.09 21.81 -29.13
N GLY A 306 -15.29 22.31 -27.89
CA GLY A 306 -16.32 21.87 -26.97
C GLY A 306 -15.93 20.59 -26.17
N LYS A 307 -14.75 20.06 -26.36
CA LYS A 307 -14.26 18.91 -25.61
C LYS A 307 -14.00 19.26 -24.14
N ARG A 308 -14.42 18.41 -23.26
CA ARG A 308 -14.24 18.56 -21.81
C ARG A 308 -13.00 17.82 -21.34
N LEU A 309 -12.11 18.51 -20.64
CA LEU A 309 -10.95 17.92 -19.98
C LEU A 309 -11.12 18.04 -18.49
N GLY A 310 -11.13 16.88 -17.81
CA GLY A 310 -11.17 16.85 -16.36
C GLY A 310 -9.80 17.07 -15.71
N GLY A 311 -9.81 17.56 -14.48
CA GLY A 311 -8.65 17.60 -13.60
C GLY A 311 -8.75 16.54 -12.51
N ARG A 312 -7.62 16.18 -11.92
CA ARG A 312 -7.51 15.27 -10.77
C ARG A 312 -7.50 16.08 -9.48
N GLY A 313 -8.26 15.66 -8.44
CA GLY A 313 -8.11 16.19 -7.07
C GLY A 313 -6.76 15.84 -6.48
N GLY A 314 -6.24 16.71 -5.61
CA GLY A 314 -4.91 16.61 -5.01
C GLY A 314 -4.87 15.86 -3.67
N ASP A 315 -3.74 15.98 -2.97
CA ASP A 315 -3.47 15.25 -1.72
C ASP A 315 -3.50 16.18 -0.50
N ILE A 316 -4.04 15.70 0.62
CA ILE A 316 -3.94 16.35 1.93
C ILE A 316 -3.29 15.38 2.93
N ALA A 317 -2.28 15.88 3.66
CA ALA A 317 -1.68 15.17 4.79
C ALA A 317 -1.70 16.05 6.04
N LEU A 318 -2.37 15.60 7.10
CA LEU A 318 -2.49 16.26 8.39
C LEU A 318 -1.98 15.34 9.48
N HIS A 319 -0.74 15.55 9.92
CA HIS A 319 -0.10 14.64 10.85
C HIS A 319 0.30 15.39 12.14
N ALA A 320 -0.40 15.15 13.20
CA ALA A 320 0.06 15.41 14.56
C ALA A 320 0.92 14.23 15.03
N SER A 321 1.76 14.45 16.06
CA SER A 321 2.67 13.39 16.54
C SER A 321 3.54 12.78 15.44
N ALA A 322 4.00 13.60 14.50
CA ALA A 322 4.67 13.15 13.27
C ALA A 322 6.19 12.94 13.43
N GLY A 323 6.79 13.33 14.56
CA GLY A 323 8.24 13.27 14.79
C GLY A 323 8.81 11.87 14.76
N LEU A 324 10.12 11.79 14.46
CA LEU A 324 10.90 10.54 14.46
C LEU A 324 11.40 10.17 15.86
N ALA A 325 11.65 11.18 16.70
CA ALA A 325 12.07 11.00 18.09
C ALA A 325 10.81 10.93 18.95
N GLN A 326 10.82 10.18 19.98
CA GLN A 326 9.83 9.95 21.02
C GLN A 326 8.34 10.18 20.64
N ALA A 327 7.51 9.23 20.97
CA ALA A 327 6.07 9.33 20.81
C ALA A 327 5.53 10.48 21.67
N SER A 328 5.32 11.63 21.07
CA SER A 328 4.41 12.59 21.67
C SER A 328 2.98 12.11 21.42
N ASP A 329 2.09 12.24 22.40
CA ASP A 329 0.66 12.02 22.22
C ASP A 329 -0.01 13.23 21.55
N GLY A 330 0.67 13.86 20.58
CA GLY A 330 0.17 15.03 19.86
C GLY A 330 -1.19 14.75 19.21
N GLN A 331 -2.08 15.71 19.34
CA GLN A 331 -3.48 15.59 18.90
C GLN A 331 -3.70 16.35 17.60
N LEU A 332 -4.46 15.74 16.70
CA LEU A 332 -5.03 16.42 15.56
C LEU A 332 -6.46 16.89 15.90
N GLN A 333 -6.72 18.18 15.71
CA GLN A 333 -8.04 18.78 15.88
C GLN A 333 -8.55 19.27 14.52
N LEU A 334 -9.72 18.81 14.10
CA LEU A 334 -10.32 19.13 12.81
C LEU A 334 -11.54 20.03 13.01
N GLY A 335 -11.36 21.36 13.05
CA GLY A 335 -12.45 22.35 13.04
C GLY A 335 -12.88 22.82 11.66
N GLY A 336 -12.15 22.41 10.61
CA GLY A 336 -12.31 22.85 9.23
C GLY A 336 -12.86 21.79 8.28
N THR A 337 -13.03 22.18 7.03
CA THR A 337 -13.46 21.34 5.93
C THR A 337 -12.27 20.96 5.03
N LEU A 338 -12.25 19.72 4.55
CA LEU A 338 -11.26 19.20 3.63
C LEU A 338 -11.95 18.94 2.27
N ASN A 339 -11.36 19.40 1.17
CA ASN A 339 -11.95 19.25 -0.16
C ASN A 339 -10.95 18.68 -1.15
N GLY A 340 -11.18 17.42 -1.58
CA GLY A 340 -10.35 16.70 -2.56
C GLY A 340 -11.09 16.30 -3.84
N LEU A 341 -12.22 16.93 -4.15
CA LEU A 341 -13.07 16.59 -5.29
C LEU A 341 -12.29 16.71 -6.62
N GLY A 342 -12.46 15.75 -7.51
CA GLY A 342 -11.90 15.77 -8.85
C GLY A 342 -12.92 15.40 -9.90
N THR A 343 -12.69 15.85 -11.15
CA THR A 343 -13.55 15.52 -12.31
C THR A 343 -13.08 14.25 -13.02
N SER A 344 -11.79 13.93 -13.02
CA SER A 344 -11.21 12.76 -13.71
C SER A 344 -10.42 11.82 -12.81
N GLY A 345 -10.24 12.17 -11.55
CA GLY A 345 -9.47 11.39 -10.58
C GLY A 345 -9.41 12.14 -9.26
N ALA A 346 -8.79 11.52 -8.25
CA ALA A 346 -8.58 12.15 -6.94
C ALA A 346 -7.27 11.68 -6.31
N GLY A 347 -6.84 12.40 -5.27
CA GLY A 347 -5.67 12.09 -4.47
C GLY A 347 -5.98 11.33 -3.19
N THR A 348 -5.12 11.50 -2.21
CA THR A 348 -5.16 10.82 -0.92
C THR A 348 -5.38 11.81 0.22
N LEU A 349 -6.25 11.46 1.16
CA LEU A 349 -6.32 12.10 2.47
C LEU A 349 -5.59 11.23 3.50
N SER A 350 -4.56 11.78 4.11
CA SER A 350 -3.78 11.12 5.16
C SER A 350 -3.89 11.87 6.48
N LEU A 351 -4.43 11.24 7.51
CA LEU A 351 -4.59 11.79 8.86
C LEU A 351 -3.75 10.98 9.85
N GLN A 352 -3.09 11.67 10.78
CA GLN A 352 -2.39 11.03 11.90
C GLN A 352 -2.64 11.82 13.19
N SER A 353 -2.95 11.09 14.27
CA SER A 353 -3.12 11.63 15.63
C SER A 353 -2.56 10.65 16.66
N GLY A 354 -2.43 11.04 17.90
CA GLY A 354 -2.09 10.15 19.00
C GLY A 354 -3.09 8.99 19.10
N LYS A 355 -4.37 9.30 19.30
CA LYS A 355 -5.46 8.30 19.24
C LYS A 355 -6.50 8.70 18.21
N VAL A 356 -7.18 7.71 17.63
CA VAL A 356 -8.27 7.94 16.68
C VAL A 356 -9.48 7.09 17.05
N ARG A 357 -10.66 7.72 16.99
CA ARG A 357 -11.96 7.05 17.13
C ARG A 357 -12.86 7.40 15.95
N ILE A 358 -13.50 6.40 15.36
CA ILE A 358 -14.43 6.55 14.24
C ILE A 358 -15.83 6.14 14.73
N GLY A 359 -16.78 7.09 14.70
CA GLY A 359 -18.14 6.87 15.19
C GLY A 359 -18.26 6.88 16.72
N GLY A 360 -19.46 6.67 17.25
CA GLY A 360 -19.75 6.48 18.68
C GLY A 360 -19.66 7.71 19.57
N GLY A 361 -19.45 8.91 19.01
CA GLY A 361 -19.37 10.17 19.75
C GLY A 361 -18.06 10.41 20.49
N ASP A 362 -17.88 11.62 20.99
CA ASP A 362 -16.67 12.06 21.69
C ASP A 362 -16.68 11.54 23.14
N LEU A 363 -15.62 10.87 23.52
CA LEU A 363 -15.41 10.36 24.88
C LEU A 363 -14.69 11.35 25.79
N GLY A 364 -14.18 12.48 25.27
CA GLY A 364 -13.38 13.45 26.03
C GLY A 364 -12.00 12.94 26.43
N ASP A 365 -11.49 11.89 25.79
CA ASP A 365 -10.20 11.26 26.09
C ASP A 365 -9.05 11.77 25.20
N GLY A 366 -9.29 12.85 24.44
CA GLY A 366 -8.32 13.44 23.53
C GLY A 366 -8.14 12.68 22.19
N SER A 367 -8.96 11.69 21.90
CA SER A 367 -8.95 11.00 20.60
C SER A 367 -9.41 11.93 19.47
N LEU A 368 -8.76 11.85 18.32
CA LEU A 368 -9.33 12.43 17.09
C LEU A 368 -10.64 11.72 16.78
N GLN A 369 -11.73 12.48 16.87
CA GLN A 369 -13.07 11.96 16.58
C GLN A 369 -13.41 12.17 15.11
N LEU A 370 -13.68 11.08 14.37
CA LEU A 370 -14.16 11.12 13.00
C LEU A 370 -15.61 10.63 12.94
N ALA A 371 -16.48 11.40 12.29
CA ALA A 371 -17.86 11.01 12.06
C ALA A 371 -17.95 9.83 11.07
N GLU A 372 -19.04 9.10 11.08
CA GLU A 372 -19.25 7.92 10.22
C GLU A 372 -19.29 8.27 8.73
N ASP A 373 -19.74 9.48 8.38
CA ASP A 373 -19.81 10.03 7.03
C ASP A 373 -18.54 10.81 6.61
N PHE A 374 -17.52 10.84 7.47
CA PHE A 374 -16.28 11.57 7.22
C PHE A 374 -15.60 11.15 5.91
N PHE A 375 -15.70 9.90 5.50
CA PHE A 375 -15.01 9.33 4.35
C PHE A 375 -15.70 9.62 3.00
N GLN A 376 -16.19 10.86 2.83
CA GLN A 376 -16.89 11.35 1.63
C GLN A 376 -16.38 12.73 1.20
N GLN A 377 -15.07 12.99 1.35
CA GLN A 377 -14.41 14.27 1.04
C GLN A 377 -13.87 14.37 -0.39
N GLY A 378 -14.16 13.38 -1.26
CA GLY A 378 -13.75 13.37 -2.67
C GLY A 378 -12.42 12.68 -2.97
N PHE A 379 -11.72 12.13 -1.98
CA PHE A 379 -10.45 11.44 -2.16
C PHE A 379 -10.62 10.00 -2.69
N ALA A 380 -9.62 9.53 -3.45
CA ALA A 380 -9.57 8.14 -3.93
C ALA A 380 -9.00 7.16 -2.89
N SER A 381 -8.34 7.67 -1.86
CA SER A 381 -7.80 6.88 -0.76
C SER A 381 -7.83 7.67 0.53
N TYR A 382 -8.24 7.03 1.59
CA TYR A 382 -8.22 7.56 2.96
C TYR A 382 -7.26 6.74 3.79
N ARG A 383 -6.26 7.40 4.39
CA ARG A 383 -5.33 6.80 5.32
C ARG A 383 -5.46 7.45 6.69
N VAL A 384 -5.81 6.68 7.71
CA VAL A 384 -5.97 7.15 9.09
C VAL A 384 -5.06 6.37 10.01
N VAL A 385 -4.22 7.09 10.75
CA VAL A 385 -3.22 6.52 11.67
C VAL A 385 -3.45 7.03 13.08
N GLY A 386 -3.72 6.11 14.01
CA GLY A 386 -3.72 6.37 15.44
C GLY A 386 -2.44 5.81 16.07
N ARG A 387 -1.47 6.67 16.41
CA ARG A 387 -0.15 6.21 16.91
C ARG A 387 -0.23 5.38 18.18
N SER A 388 -1.16 5.74 19.08
CA SER A 388 -1.40 5.03 20.35
C SER A 388 -2.65 4.17 20.33
N GLY A 389 -3.31 4.05 19.17
CA GLY A 389 -4.48 3.19 18.96
C GLY A 389 -5.52 3.78 18.02
N LEU A 390 -6.29 2.88 17.38
CA LEU A 390 -7.41 3.23 16.50
C LEU A 390 -8.60 2.34 16.81
N THR A 391 -9.76 2.96 17.03
CA THR A 391 -11.01 2.25 17.31
C THR A 391 -12.11 2.71 16.37
N VAL A 392 -12.78 1.76 15.71
CA VAL A 392 -14.11 1.96 15.13
C VAL A 392 -15.12 1.57 16.21
N ALA A 393 -15.98 2.50 16.59
CA ALA A 393 -16.91 2.30 17.70
C ALA A 393 -17.91 1.15 17.45
N GLU A 394 -18.46 0.60 18.51
CA GLU A 394 -19.58 -0.36 18.40
C GLU A 394 -20.73 0.26 17.63
N ASP A 395 -21.40 -0.55 16.79
CA ASP A 395 -22.54 -0.17 15.95
C ASP A 395 -22.30 0.98 14.95
N ALA A 396 -21.07 1.50 14.81
CA ALA A 396 -20.75 2.55 13.86
C ALA A 396 -20.91 2.09 12.40
N GLN A 397 -21.48 2.97 11.54
CA GLN A 397 -21.82 2.68 10.14
C GLN A 397 -20.94 3.49 9.18
N VAL A 398 -19.73 3.05 8.95
CA VAL A 398 -18.74 3.74 8.12
C VAL A 398 -18.89 3.33 6.66
N ARG A 399 -19.34 4.27 5.81
CA ARG A 399 -19.47 4.06 4.38
C ARG A 399 -18.55 5.00 3.62
N VAL A 400 -17.60 4.42 2.91
CA VAL A 400 -16.64 5.16 2.09
C VAL A 400 -17.20 5.33 0.69
N ALA A 401 -17.46 6.57 0.30
CA ALA A 401 -17.93 6.91 -1.04
C ALA A 401 -17.11 8.06 -1.59
N ARG A 402 -16.97 8.13 -2.91
CA ARG A 402 -16.23 9.18 -3.56
C ARG A 402 -17.16 10.12 -4.32
N PRO A 403 -17.54 11.29 -3.75
CA PRO A 403 -18.11 12.37 -4.53
C PRO A 403 -17.09 12.88 -5.55
N VAL A 404 -17.59 13.34 -6.69
CA VAL A 404 -16.79 13.86 -7.81
C VAL A 404 -17.35 15.22 -8.26
N TYR A 405 -16.55 15.97 -8.98
CA TYR A 405 -17.06 17.09 -9.74
C TYR A 405 -17.61 16.63 -11.09
N ARG A 406 -18.73 17.20 -11.49
CA ARG A 406 -19.26 17.16 -12.86
C ARG A 406 -19.43 18.58 -13.40
N PHE A 407 -19.39 18.72 -14.70
CA PHE A 407 -19.64 20.01 -15.35
C PHE A 407 -21.09 20.45 -15.08
N ALA A 408 -21.26 21.65 -14.54
CA ALA A 408 -22.57 22.28 -14.39
C ALA A 408 -23.21 22.55 -15.76
N SER A 409 -24.51 22.67 -15.79
CA SER A 409 -25.23 22.96 -17.06
C SER A 409 -24.81 24.29 -17.71
N GLY A 410 -24.42 25.28 -16.89
CA GLY A 410 -23.96 26.62 -17.32
C GLY A 410 -22.44 26.73 -17.49
N ALA A 411 -21.67 25.65 -17.40
CA ALA A 411 -20.19 25.67 -17.40
C ALA A 411 -19.61 26.40 -18.63
N GLY A 412 -20.29 26.36 -19.79
CA GLY A 412 -19.84 27.08 -21.00
C GLY A 412 -19.89 28.58 -20.89
N GLU A 413 -20.61 29.15 -19.95
CA GLU A 413 -20.80 30.60 -19.71
C GLU A 413 -19.84 31.15 -18.65
N VAL A 414 -19.12 30.28 -17.92
CA VAL A 414 -18.19 30.69 -16.87
C VAL A 414 -16.82 31.01 -17.46
N ALA A 415 -16.31 32.24 -17.23
CA ALA A 415 -15.01 32.65 -17.74
C ALA A 415 -13.83 31.84 -17.14
N ALA A 416 -12.70 31.80 -17.87
CA ALA A 416 -11.48 31.20 -17.34
C ALA A 416 -10.96 32.02 -16.14
N GLY A 417 -10.34 31.30 -15.17
CA GLY A 417 -9.84 31.91 -13.94
C GLY A 417 -10.88 32.10 -12.84
N GLU A 418 -12.17 31.98 -13.14
CA GLU A 418 -13.21 32.00 -12.12
C GLU A 418 -13.11 30.74 -11.22
N ALA A 419 -13.74 30.82 -10.04
CA ALA A 419 -13.68 29.70 -9.10
C ALA A 419 -14.28 28.42 -9.70
N PRO A 420 -13.60 27.26 -9.65
CA PRO A 420 -14.08 26.01 -10.26
C PRO A 420 -15.52 25.64 -9.87
N ARG A 421 -15.94 25.98 -8.66
CA ARG A 421 -17.31 25.73 -8.16
C ARG A 421 -18.44 26.41 -8.93
N GLU A 422 -18.14 27.39 -9.79
CA GLU A 422 -19.14 28.06 -10.64
C GLU A 422 -19.41 27.26 -11.90
N ALA A 423 -18.38 26.57 -12.40
CA ALA A 423 -18.46 25.71 -13.58
C ALA A 423 -18.66 24.23 -13.24
N LEU A 424 -18.39 23.83 -11.99
CA LEU A 424 -18.40 22.44 -11.52
C LEU A 424 -19.32 22.29 -10.31
N GLU A 425 -20.09 21.21 -10.28
CA GLU A 425 -20.95 20.87 -9.15
C GLU A 425 -20.55 19.53 -8.54
N ALA A 426 -20.56 19.44 -7.21
CA ALA A 426 -20.31 18.21 -6.48
C ALA A 426 -21.47 17.24 -6.67
N TRP A 427 -21.14 15.99 -6.94
CA TRP A 427 -22.12 14.93 -7.17
C TRP A 427 -21.60 13.59 -6.69
N ILE A 428 -22.45 12.81 -6.05
CA ILE A 428 -22.17 11.41 -5.75
C ILE A 428 -22.86 10.58 -6.83
N PRO A 429 -22.07 9.95 -7.76
CA PRO A 429 -22.69 9.08 -8.77
C PRO A 429 -23.41 7.92 -8.10
N PRO A 430 -24.50 7.42 -8.65
CA PRO A 430 -25.04 6.13 -8.23
C PRO A 430 -23.99 5.05 -8.41
N LEU A 431 -24.03 3.99 -7.61
CA LEU A 431 -23.05 2.92 -7.66
C LEU A 431 -22.86 2.36 -9.07
N TYR A 432 -23.96 2.24 -9.81
CA TYR A 432 -23.98 1.83 -11.22
C TYR A 432 -24.81 2.81 -12.06
N LEU A 433 -24.23 3.27 -13.15
CA LEU A 433 -24.91 4.04 -14.20
C LEU A 433 -25.26 3.10 -15.34
N GLU A 434 -26.52 3.13 -15.76
CA GLU A 434 -27.04 2.33 -16.85
C GLU A 434 -26.85 3.04 -18.19
N ASP A 435 -26.12 2.41 -19.12
CA ASP A 435 -26.04 2.80 -20.52
C ASP A 435 -26.85 1.77 -21.34
N ALA A 436 -28.14 1.95 -21.38
CA ALA A 436 -29.05 1.03 -22.06
C ALA A 436 -28.82 0.99 -23.59
N LEU A 437 -28.27 2.03 -24.19
CA LEU A 437 -27.96 2.10 -25.63
C LEU A 437 -26.72 1.25 -25.95
N ALA A 438 -25.68 1.35 -25.14
CA ALA A 438 -24.47 0.54 -25.28
C ALA A 438 -24.63 -0.86 -24.63
N GLY A 439 -25.68 -1.10 -23.85
CA GLY A 439 -25.92 -2.35 -23.13
C GLY A 439 -24.85 -2.64 -22.07
N ARG A 440 -24.42 -1.62 -21.34
CA ARG A 440 -23.39 -1.75 -20.29
C ARG A 440 -23.78 -1.01 -19.02
N LEU A 441 -23.24 -1.49 -17.92
CA LEU A 441 -23.24 -0.81 -16.63
C LEU A 441 -21.86 -0.18 -16.40
N VAL A 442 -21.85 1.04 -15.91
CA VAL A 442 -20.63 1.75 -15.53
C VAL A 442 -20.63 1.90 -14.01
N GLN A 443 -19.75 1.18 -13.34
CA GLN A 443 -19.57 1.33 -11.90
C GLN A 443 -18.84 2.66 -11.62
N ARG A 444 -19.32 3.39 -10.59
CA ARG A 444 -18.61 4.59 -10.13
C ARG A 444 -17.22 4.23 -9.59
N GLU A 445 -16.31 5.16 -9.69
CA GLU A 445 -15.01 5.01 -9.04
C GLU A 445 -15.17 5.27 -7.54
N GLY A 446 -14.83 4.29 -6.73
CA GLY A 446 -14.84 4.37 -5.27
C GLY A 446 -13.49 4.81 -4.67
N ALA A 447 -13.37 4.69 -3.36
CA ALA A 447 -12.15 4.99 -2.62
C ALA A 447 -11.71 3.80 -1.75
N ASP A 448 -10.39 3.69 -1.55
CA ASP A 448 -9.78 2.71 -0.65
C ASP A 448 -9.70 3.28 0.77
N LEU A 449 -9.79 2.41 1.78
CA LEU A 449 -9.67 2.75 3.18
C LEU A 449 -8.48 2.04 3.81
N TYR A 450 -7.58 2.81 4.43
CA TYR A 450 -6.43 2.32 5.17
C TYR A 450 -6.52 2.80 6.63
N LEU A 451 -6.66 1.90 7.58
CA LEU A 451 -6.71 2.16 9.01
C LEU A 451 -5.50 1.53 9.69
N GLN A 452 -4.78 2.31 10.49
CA GLN A 452 -3.56 1.87 11.12
C GLN A 452 -3.50 2.28 12.58
N ALA A 453 -3.20 1.35 13.46
CA ALA A 453 -2.66 1.64 14.79
C ALA A 453 -1.14 1.62 14.73
N GLY A 454 -0.47 2.49 15.51
CA GLY A 454 0.98 2.62 15.47
C GLY A 454 1.50 3.48 14.30
N GLY A 455 2.64 4.14 14.51
CA GLY A 455 3.23 5.02 13.50
C GLY A 455 3.93 4.29 12.37
N ASP A 456 4.26 5.02 11.29
CA ASP A 456 5.15 4.55 10.24
C ASP A 456 6.61 4.70 10.66
N GLY A 457 7.39 3.64 10.52
CA GLY A 457 8.84 3.67 10.64
C GLY A 457 9.38 3.04 11.91
N ASN A 458 10.68 2.78 11.85
CA ASN A 458 11.54 2.25 12.90
C ASN A 458 11.73 3.25 14.04
N ILE A 459 10.68 3.60 14.74
CA ILE A 459 10.87 4.20 16.05
C ILE A 459 11.27 3.07 16.98
N LEU A 460 12.56 2.81 16.95
CA LEU A 460 13.22 1.81 17.78
C LEU A 460 12.77 2.01 19.23
N GLY A 461 11.93 1.12 19.70
CA GLY A 461 11.82 0.85 21.11
C GLY A 461 11.01 1.78 21.99
N GLN A 462 10.15 2.64 21.49
CA GLN A 462 9.57 3.69 22.35
C GLN A 462 8.11 3.49 22.75
N LEU A 463 7.32 2.72 22.03
CA LEU A 463 5.97 2.35 22.44
C LEU A 463 5.84 0.84 22.55
N ASP A 464 5.29 0.39 23.67
CA ASP A 464 4.92 -1.00 23.82
C ASP A 464 3.89 -1.36 22.72
N PRO A 465 4.19 -2.31 21.81
CA PRO A 465 3.22 -2.75 20.82
C PRO A 465 1.88 -3.17 21.43
N ALA A 466 1.86 -3.62 22.69
CA ALA A 466 0.65 -4.00 23.40
C ALA A 466 -0.31 -2.79 23.61
N SER A 467 0.20 -1.56 23.65
CA SER A 467 -0.62 -0.35 23.80
C SER A 467 -1.19 0.17 22.48
N GLN A 468 -0.68 -0.31 21.31
CA GLN A 468 -1.06 0.16 19.98
C GLN A 468 -2.09 -0.79 19.36
N THR A 469 -3.33 -0.71 19.84
CA THR A 469 -4.40 -1.60 19.43
C THR A 469 -5.22 -1.04 18.27
N LEU A 470 -5.63 -1.94 17.36
CA LEU A 470 -6.64 -1.63 16.34
C LEU A 470 -7.90 -2.45 16.64
N GLU A 471 -9.03 -1.76 16.81
CA GLU A 471 -10.28 -2.38 17.18
C GLU A 471 -11.43 -1.97 16.27
N LEU A 472 -12.15 -2.95 15.73
CA LEU A 472 -13.47 -2.76 15.12
C LEU A 472 -14.48 -3.34 16.07
N GLY A 473 -15.28 -2.44 16.68
CA GLY A 473 -16.27 -2.77 17.69
C GLY A 473 -17.39 -3.67 17.16
N ARG A 474 -18.04 -4.33 18.08
CA ARG A 474 -19.18 -5.21 17.78
C ARG A 474 -20.28 -4.46 17.04
N GLY A 475 -20.88 -5.09 16.03
CA GLY A 475 -21.97 -4.50 15.24
C GLY A 475 -21.54 -3.38 14.29
N SER A 476 -20.28 -2.94 14.32
CA SER A 476 -19.77 -1.94 13.38
C SER A 476 -19.80 -2.46 11.95
N LEU A 477 -20.02 -1.55 11.00
CA LEU A 477 -19.93 -1.80 9.56
C LEU A 477 -18.91 -0.85 8.94
N VAL A 478 -17.94 -1.40 8.22
CA VAL A 478 -17.02 -0.65 7.36
C VAL A 478 -17.19 -1.14 5.93
N GLU A 479 -17.65 -0.26 5.06
CA GLU A 479 -17.99 -0.60 3.68
C GLU A 479 -17.31 0.32 2.69
N VAL A 480 -16.70 -0.27 1.66
CA VAL A 480 -16.14 0.43 0.49
C VAL A 480 -16.88 -0.01 -0.78
N ASP A 481 -16.79 0.79 -1.83
CA ASP A 481 -17.37 0.41 -3.12
C ASP A 481 -16.77 -0.89 -3.68
N PRO A 482 -17.49 -1.66 -4.47
CA PRO A 482 -17.00 -2.91 -5.04
C PRO A 482 -15.69 -2.74 -5.79
N GLY A 483 -14.78 -3.70 -5.64
CA GLY A 483 -13.44 -3.67 -6.22
C GLY A 483 -12.42 -2.82 -5.46
N ARG A 484 -12.82 -2.15 -4.34
CA ARG A 484 -11.92 -1.34 -3.50
C ARG A 484 -11.34 -2.14 -2.34
N ALA A 485 -10.37 -1.54 -1.67
CA ALA A 485 -9.65 -2.21 -0.59
C ALA A 485 -9.94 -1.60 0.79
N ILE A 486 -10.05 -2.49 1.80
CA ILE A 486 -9.94 -2.16 3.22
C ILE A 486 -8.63 -2.75 3.72
N VAL A 487 -7.74 -1.89 4.21
CA VAL A 487 -6.42 -2.28 4.69
C VAL A 487 -6.29 -1.92 6.16
N LEU A 488 -6.03 -2.91 7.00
CA LEU A 488 -5.89 -2.76 8.43
C LEU A 488 -4.46 -3.12 8.86
N ARG A 489 -3.81 -2.24 9.61
CA ARG A 489 -2.42 -2.41 10.07
C ARG A 489 -2.30 -2.10 11.56
N GLY A 490 -1.47 -2.85 12.27
CA GLY A 490 -1.13 -2.57 13.66
C GLY A 490 -0.01 -3.45 14.18
N PRO A 491 0.88 -2.95 15.06
CA PRO A 491 1.92 -3.77 15.66
C PRO A 491 1.43 -4.56 16.89
N GLY A 492 0.32 -4.13 17.47
CA GLY A 492 -0.27 -4.69 18.68
C GLY A 492 -1.40 -5.67 18.43
N GLN A 493 -2.38 -5.65 19.32
CA GLN A 493 -3.62 -6.42 19.19
C GLN A 493 -4.48 -5.84 18.07
N ILE A 494 -4.96 -6.70 17.17
CA ILE A 494 -5.97 -6.36 16.16
C ILE A 494 -7.23 -7.15 16.47
N THR A 495 -8.32 -6.47 16.76
CA THR A 495 -9.61 -7.09 17.10
C THR A 495 -10.68 -6.68 16.12
N LEU A 496 -11.32 -7.65 15.47
CA LEU A 496 -12.36 -7.44 14.48
C LEU A 496 -13.63 -8.16 14.93
N ASP A 497 -14.59 -7.41 15.48
CA ASP A 497 -15.90 -7.92 15.90
C ASP A 497 -17.05 -7.38 15.04
N GLY A 498 -16.74 -6.58 14.03
CA GLY A 498 -17.66 -5.94 13.09
C GLY A 498 -17.69 -6.57 11.70
N ILE A 499 -18.35 -5.89 10.79
CA ILE A 499 -18.51 -6.28 9.38
C ILE A 499 -17.60 -5.42 8.51
N LEU A 500 -16.84 -6.06 7.65
CA LEU A 500 -16.00 -5.44 6.61
C LEU A 500 -16.55 -5.87 5.24
N ASN A 501 -17.04 -4.92 4.45
CA ASN A 501 -17.53 -5.15 3.10
C ASN A 501 -16.63 -4.49 2.07
N ALA A 502 -15.97 -5.31 1.24
CA ALA A 502 -15.19 -4.90 0.09
C ALA A 502 -15.45 -5.86 -1.10
N TRP A 503 -16.69 -5.87 -1.57
CA TRP A 503 -17.19 -6.84 -2.56
C TRP A 503 -16.35 -6.87 -3.84
N GLY A 504 -15.88 -8.05 -4.25
CA GLY A 504 -14.98 -8.22 -5.38
C GLY A 504 -13.64 -7.52 -5.26
N GLY A 505 -13.37 -6.90 -4.10
CA GLY A 505 -12.16 -6.12 -3.80
C GLY A 505 -11.19 -6.86 -2.87
N ARG A 506 -10.63 -6.13 -1.89
CA ARG A 506 -9.61 -6.71 -1.00
C ARG A 506 -9.84 -6.29 0.46
N ILE A 507 -9.73 -7.24 1.39
CA ILE A 507 -9.54 -7.01 2.81
C ILE A 507 -8.15 -7.53 3.18
N ASP A 508 -7.28 -6.65 3.70
CA ASP A 508 -5.90 -6.98 4.01
C ASP A 508 -5.57 -6.57 5.45
N VAL A 509 -5.47 -7.54 6.34
CA VAL A 509 -5.21 -7.35 7.77
C VAL A 509 -3.84 -7.91 8.09
N ARG A 510 -2.87 -7.03 8.38
CA ARG A 510 -1.51 -7.47 8.71
C ARG A 510 -0.98 -6.77 9.94
N GLN A 511 -0.18 -7.46 10.66
CA GLN A 511 0.64 -6.82 11.65
C GLN A 511 1.70 -5.97 10.96
N GLN A 512 1.88 -4.76 11.46
CA GLN A 512 2.99 -3.92 11.03
C GLN A 512 4.27 -4.47 11.66
N GLN A 513 5.14 -5.01 10.83
CA GLN A 513 6.46 -5.44 11.28
C GLN A 513 7.36 -4.20 11.36
N PHE A 514 7.80 -3.89 12.55
CA PHE A 514 9.00 -3.06 12.71
C PHE A 514 10.18 -3.92 12.28
N GLY A 515 11.14 -3.34 11.54
CA GLY A 515 12.34 -4.07 11.13
C GLY A 515 12.99 -4.81 12.31
N ALA A 516 13.84 -5.76 12.03
CA ALA A 516 14.49 -6.59 13.04
C ALA A 516 14.97 -5.75 14.24
N LEU A 517 14.33 -5.96 15.37
CA LEU A 517 14.63 -5.25 16.62
C LEU A 517 15.89 -5.84 17.23
N ASP A 518 16.85 -4.99 17.58
CA ASP A 518 18.05 -5.43 18.30
C ASP A 518 17.66 -5.78 19.74
N VAL A 519 17.58 -7.07 20.03
CA VAL A 519 17.23 -7.60 21.37
C VAL A 519 18.37 -7.48 22.40
N THR A 520 19.51 -6.89 22.02
CA THR A 520 20.67 -6.76 22.90
C THR A 520 20.62 -5.54 23.84
N GLN A 521 19.61 -4.68 23.69
CA GLN A 521 19.47 -3.48 24.53
C GLN A 521 18.41 -3.66 25.62
N ASP A 522 18.81 -3.53 26.88
CA ASP A 522 17.96 -3.72 28.07
C ASP A 522 16.73 -2.81 28.19
N ASN A 523 16.60 -1.79 27.34
CA ASN A 523 15.55 -0.78 27.40
C ASN A 523 14.52 -0.89 26.24
N GLN A 524 14.56 -1.96 25.46
CA GLN A 524 13.65 -2.15 24.34
C GLN A 524 12.34 -2.78 24.82
N PRO A 525 11.17 -2.30 24.38
CA PRO A 525 9.93 -3.01 24.60
C PRO A 525 10.02 -4.38 23.92
N LYS A 526 9.37 -5.39 24.52
CA LYS A 526 9.42 -6.79 24.14
C LYS A 526 9.55 -6.98 22.63
N ALA A 527 10.79 -7.20 22.24
CA ALA A 527 11.20 -7.30 20.87
C ALA A 527 10.45 -8.45 20.18
N GLN A 528 10.42 -8.41 18.86
CA GLN A 528 10.08 -9.57 18.05
C GLN A 528 10.80 -10.82 18.61
N GLY A 529 10.02 -11.87 18.92
CA GLY A 529 10.56 -13.08 19.52
C GLY A 529 10.43 -13.19 21.02
N GLN A 530 9.86 -12.21 21.72
CA GLN A 530 9.42 -12.41 23.10
C GLN A 530 8.01 -12.99 23.11
N PRO A 531 7.70 -13.91 24.07
CA PRO A 531 6.36 -14.48 24.18
C PRO A 531 5.33 -13.38 24.47
N HIS A 532 4.22 -13.42 23.77
CA HIS A 532 3.09 -12.52 23.98
C HIS A 532 1.79 -13.18 23.49
N ALA A 533 0.66 -12.69 23.97
CA ALA A 533 -0.66 -13.15 23.58
C ALA A 533 -1.33 -12.32 22.47
N ARG A 534 -0.60 -11.40 21.83
CA ARG A 534 -1.14 -10.58 20.74
C ARG A 534 -1.68 -11.46 19.62
N SER A 535 -2.84 -11.07 19.08
CA SER A 535 -3.49 -11.80 18.01
C SER A 535 -4.09 -10.87 16.97
N ILE A 536 -4.27 -11.38 15.77
CA ILE A 536 -5.29 -10.91 14.84
C ILE A 536 -6.53 -11.73 15.15
N TRP A 537 -7.46 -11.12 15.90
CA TRP A 537 -8.66 -11.75 16.43
C TRP A 537 -9.86 -11.43 15.55
N ILE A 538 -10.47 -12.46 14.99
CA ILE A 538 -11.72 -12.37 14.22
C ILE A 538 -12.82 -12.93 15.11
N GLY A 539 -13.61 -12.05 15.69
CA GLY A 539 -14.61 -12.40 16.71
C GLY A 539 -15.82 -13.11 16.17
N GLU A 540 -16.67 -13.60 17.08
CA GLU A 540 -17.81 -14.47 16.75
C GLU A 540 -18.85 -13.86 15.81
N GLN A 541 -18.96 -12.53 15.80
CA GLN A 541 -19.94 -11.80 14.95
C GLN A 541 -19.29 -11.19 13.71
N ALA A 542 -17.99 -11.36 13.55
CA ALA A 542 -17.24 -10.77 12.44
C ALA A 542 -17.65 -11.38 11.09
N LEU A 543 -17.80 -10.51 10.11
CA LEU A 543 -17.96 -10.88 8.70
C LEU A 543 -16.96 -10.09 7.86
N LEU A 544 -16.06 -10.78 7.20
CA LEU A 544 -15.17 -10.21 6.19
C LEU A 544 -15.70 -10.66 4.82
N ASP A 545 -16.34 -9.74 4.08
CA ASP A 545 -17.05 -10.04 2.83
C ASP A 545 -16.38 -9.37 1.63
N VAL A 546 -15.78 -10.19 0.79
CA VAL A 546 -15.25 -9.81 -0.52
C VAL A 546 -15.93 -10.61 -1.65
N ALA A 547 -17.09 -11.17 -1.41
CA ALA A 547 -17.81 -11.93 -2.42
C ALA A 547 -18.09 -11.09 -3.67
N GLY A 548 -18.08 -11.74 -4.82
CA GLY A 548 -18.49 -11.10 -6.06
C GLY A 548 -19.98 -10.70 -6.03
N ARG A 549 -20.32 -9.64 -6.76
CA ARG A 549 -21.70 -9.20 -6.95
C ARG A 549 -22.10 -9.36 -8.40
N ALA A 550 -23.37 -9.73 -8.63
CA ALA A 550 -23.97 -9.72 -9.95
C ALA A 550 -24.97 -8.58 -10.05
N VAL A 551 -24.73 -7.67 -10.98
CA VAL A 551 -25.59 -6.52 -11.22
C VAL A 551 -26.12 -6.58 -12.64
N THR A 552 -27.44 -6.46 -12.81
CA THR A 552 -28.05 -6.59 -14.12
C THR A 552 -29.08 -5.49 -14.38
N ALA A 553 -29.19 -5.09 -15.64
CA ALA A 553 -30.18 -4.13 -16.13
C ALA A 553 -30.84 -4.65 -17.42
N LEU A 554 -31.86 -3.95 -17.91
CA LEU A 554 -32.55 -4.28 -19.15
C LEU A 554 -32.36 -3.15 -20.18
N ASP A 555 -32.01 -3.52 -21.41
CA ASP A 555 -31.98 -2.56 -22.52
C ASP A 555 -33.40 -2.25 -23.02
N GLY A 556 -33.52 -1.27 -23.92
CA GLY A 556 -34.81 -0.86 -24.52
C GLY A 556 -35.56 -1.95 -25.32
N ARG A 557 -34.90 -3.12 -25.53
CA ARG A 557 -35.48 -4.30 -26.17
C ARG A 557 -35.80 -5.42 -25.18
N GLY A 558 -35.67 -5.16 -23.87
CA GLY A 558 -35.88 -6.14 -22.83
C GLY A 558 -34.79 -7.20 -22.69
N ARG A 559 -33.62 -7.01 -23.31
CA ARG A 559 -32.46 -7.91 -23.15
C ARG A 559 -31.72 -7.53 -21.88
N ARG A 560 -31.34 -8.56 -21.11
CA ARG A 560 -30.63 -8.41 -19.85
C ARG A 560 -29.12 -8.31 -20.10
N TYR A 561 -28.54 -7.23 -19.66
CA TYR A 561 -27.09 -7.02 -19.65
C TYR A 561 -26.60 -6.74 -18.23
N GLY A 562 -25.28 -6.75 -18.00
CA GLY A 562 -24.71 -6.46 -16.69
C GLY A 562 -23.33 -7.05 -16.49
N GLU A 563 -22.92 -7.10 -15.23
CA GLU A 563 -21.65 -7.65 -14.78
C GLU A 563 -21.86 -8.79 -13.79
N VAL A 564 -20.99 -9.80 -13.90
CA VAL A 564 -20.89 -10.90 -12.95
C VAL A 564 -19.47 -10.94 -12.43
N GLN A 565 -19.29 -10.57 -11.17
CA GLN A 565 -17.98 -10.43 -10.56
C GLN A 565 -17.54 -11.74 -9.91
N SER A 566 -16.25 -12.03 -9.97
CA SER A 566 -15.59 -13.05 -9.16
C SER A 566 -15.41 -12.56 -7.73
N GLY A 567 -15.18 -13.47 -6.79
CA GLY A 567 -14.81 -13.13 -5.42
C GLY A 567 -13.46 -12.40 -5.37
N GLY A 568 -13.32 -11.52 -4.38
CA GLY A 568 -12.12 -10.76 -4.12
C GLY A 568 -11.07 -11.53 -3.28
N SER A 569 -10.24 -10.81 -2.52
CA SER A 569 -9.22 -11.44 -1.68
C SER A 569 -9.27 -11.00 -0.22
N ILE A 570 -9.15 -11.96 0.69
CA ILE A 570 -8.95 -11.74 2.13
C ILE A 570 -7.55 -12.23 2.49
N VAL A 571 -6.73 -11.34 3.06
CA VAL A 571 -5.39 -11.69 3.54
C VAL A 571 -5.29 -11.33 5.02
N ILE A 572 -5.00 -12.30 5.86
CA ILE A 572 -4.83 -12.12 7.30
C ILE A 572 -3.45 -12.60 7.71
N GLY A 573 -2.62 -11.70 8.21
CA GLY A 573 -1.27 -11.97 8.65
C GLY A 573 -0.23 -11.99 7.54
N GLY A 574 -0.56 -12.51 6.36
CA GLY A 574 0.38 -12.58 5.24
C GLY A 574 -0.05 -13.53 4.14
N GLU A 575 0.87 -13.81 3.21
CA GLU A 575 0.61 -14.59 1.99
C GLU A 575 1.87 -15.29 1.49
N ILE A 576 1.72 -16.29 0.62
CA ILE A 576 2.82 -17.02 -0.03
C ILE A 576 3.27 -16.28 -1.29
N ASP A 577 4.59 -16.14 -1.46
CA ASP A 577 5.21 -15.88 -2.77
C ASP A 577 5.58 -17.23 -3.41
N PRO A 578 4.78 -17.75 -4.35
CA PRO A 578 5.02 -19.07 -4.93
C PRO A 578 6.25 -19.10 -5.84
N GLY A 579 6.71 -17.94 -6.32
CA GLY A 579 7.91 -17.83 -7.15
C GLY A 579 9.18 -18.07 -6.37
N LYS A 580 9.16 -17.74 -5.08
CA LYS A 580 10.30 -17.87 -4.16
C LYS A 580 10.13 -18.99 -3.12
N ALA A 581 8.96 -19.57 -2.99
CA ALA A 581 8.54 -20.48 -1.92
C ALA A 581 8.83 -19.92 -0.52
N ILE A 582 8.58 -18.65 -0.33
CA ILE A 582 8.63 -17.95 0.95
C ILE A 582 7.24 -17.43 1.32
N ALA A 583 7.04 -17.15 2.58
CA ALA A 583 5.82 -16.56 3.06
C ALA A 583 6.10 -15.27 3.86
N THR A 584 5.11 -14.39 3.89
CA THR A 584 5.03 -13.32 4.88
C THR A 584 4.04 -13.74 5.96
N SER A 585 4.32 -13.39 7.23
CA SER A 585 3.48 -13.80 8.36
C SER A 585 3.46 -12.74 9.46
N ALA A 586 2.41 -12.76 10.27
CA ALA A 586 2.29 -11.88 11.43
C ALA A 586 3.02 -12.45 12.65
N ASP A 587 3.72 -11.62 13.42
CA ASP A 587 4.16 -11.92 14.78
C ASP A 587 2.99 -11.78 15.76
N ALA A 588 1.95 -12.55 15.52
CA ALA A 588 0.71 -12.60 16.28
C ALA A 588 0.03 -13.96 16.04
N PHE A 589 -0.76 -14.42 16.98
CA PHE A 589 -1.69 -15.51 16.71
C PHE A 589 -2.75 -15.05 15.72
N VAL A 590 -3.22 -15.92 14.84
CA VAL A 590 -4.41 -15.67 14.02
C VAL A 590 -5.53 -16.54 14.56
N ILE A 591 -6.56 -15.89 15.10
CA ILE A 591 -7.67 -16.57 15.79
C ILE A 591 -8.97 -16.19 15.09
N VAL A 592 -9.61 -17.17 14.48
CA VAL A 592 -10.94 -17.04 13.84
C VAL A 592 -11.94 -17.79 14.72
N ARG A 593 -12.75 -17.05 15.48
CA ARG A 593 -13.68 -17.60 16.47
C ARG A 593 -14.87 -18.32 15.82
N PRO A 594 -15.53 -19.25 16.55
CA PRO A 594 -16.78 -19.86 16.10
C PRO A 594 -17.83 -18.77 15.77
N GLY A 595 -18.47 -18.86 14.61
CA GLY A 595 -19.45 -17.87 14.14
C GLY A 595 -18.86 -16.80 13.20
N ALA A 596 -17.56 -16.52 13.26
CA ALA A 596 -16.88 -15.66 12.32
C ALA A 596 -16.96 -16.20 10.89
N ARG A 597 -17.10 -15.30 9.91
CA ARG A 597 -17.22 -15.66 8.49
C ARG A 597 -16.27 -14.86 7.62
N LEU A 598 -15.51 -15.58 6.80
CA LEU A 598 -14.67 -15.04 5.74
C LEU A 598 -15.26 -15.48 4.40
N GLU A 599 -15.82 -14.53 3.63
CA GLU A 599 -16.62 -14.81 2.45
C GLU A 599 -15.98 -14.19 1.19
N ALA A 600 -15.57 -15.04 0.24
CA ALA A 600 -14.95 -14.65 -1.02
C ALA A 600 -15.55 -15.41 -2.22
N SER A 601 -16.80 -15.84 -2.15
CA SER A 601 -17.46 -16.59 -3.23
C SER A 601 -17.70 -15.72 -4.47
N GLY A 602 -17.72 -16.34 -5.64
CA GLY A 602 -18.15 -15.70 -6.89
C GLY A 602 -19.66 -15.49 -6.96
N SER A 603 -20.10 -14.70 -7.91
CA SER A 603 -21.52 -14.43 -8.19
C SER A 603 -22.00 -15.09 -9.47
N GLN A 604 -23.31 -15.06 -9.74
CA GLN A 604 -23.88 -15.52 -11.00
C GLN A 604 -25.10 -14.72 -11.44
N ALA A 605 -25.29 -14.59 -12.74
CA ALA A 605 -26.49 -14.01 -13.33
C ALA A 605 -26.78 -14.57 -14.72
N GLN A 606 -28.05 -14.52 -15.12
CA GLN A 606 -28.44 -14.78 -16.50
C GLN A 606 -28.36 -13.50 -17.32
N LEU A 607 -27.55 -13.48 -18.37
CA LEU A 607 -27.39 -12.37 -19.29
C LEU A 607 -27.73 -12.78 -20.72
N ASP A 608 -28.22 -11.83 -21.53
CA ASP A 608 -28.49 -12.04 -22.95
C ASP A 608 -27.22 -11.66 -23.75
N VAL A 609 -26.41 -12.67 -24.09
CA VAL A 609 -25.13 -12.49 -24.79
C VAL A 609 -25.34 -12.52 -26.30
N PRO A 610 -24.83 -11.52 -27.06
CA PRO A 610 -24.95 -11.51 -28.52
C PRO A 610 -24.41 -12.80 -29.15
N GLY A 611 -25.21 -13.43 -30.01
CA GLY A 611 -24.85 -14.69 -30.69
C GLY A 611 -25.03 -15.97 -29.86
N LEU A 612 -25.20 -15.90 -28.56
CA LEU A 612 -25.39 -17.07 -27.68
C LEU A 612 -26.78 -17.11 -27.04
N GLY A 613 -27.52 -15.99 -27.07
CA GLY A 613 -28.83 -15.90 -26.40
C GLY A 613 -28.69 -15.74 -24.86
N ARG A 614 -29.66 -16.26 -24.13
CA ARG A 614 -29.67 -16.19 -22.67
C ARG A 614 -28.76 -17.24 -22.06
N VAL A 615 -27.70 -16.79 -21.40
CA VAL A 615 -26.62 -17.62 -20.81
C VAL A 615 -26.53 -17.33 -19.31
N LEU A 616 -26.34 -18.35 -18.50
CA LEU A 616 -25.93 -18.20 -17.11
C LEU A 616 -24.42 -17.97 -17.07
N LEU A 617 -24.00 -16.78 -16.67
CA LEU A 617 -22.61 -16.46 -16.41
C LEU A 617 -22.33 -16.58 -14.92
N ALA A 618 -21.15 -17.09 -14.58
CA ALA A 618 -20.70 -17.26 -13.21
C ALA A 618 -19.26 -16.76 -13.04
N GLY A 619 -19.00 -16.06 -11.93
CA GLY A 619 -17.70 -15.62 -11.51
C GLY A 619 -16.97 -16.68 -10.69
N ASP A 620 -15.67 -16.71 -10.75
CA ASP A 620 -14.84 -17.61 -9.95
C ASP A 620 -14.88 -17.23 -8.45
N GLY A 621 -14.62 -18.19 -7.58
CA GLY A 621 -14.32 -17.92 -6.16
C GLY A 621 -13.02 -17.14 -6.01
N GLY A 622 -12.94 -16.32 -4.94
CA GLY A 622 -11.79 -15.49 -4.65
C GLY A 622 -10.68 -16.20 -3.88
N ARG A 623 -9.90 -15.44 -3.13
CA ARG A 623 -8.75 -15.94 -2.38
C ARG A 623 -8.87 -15.64 -0.89
N ILE A 624 -8.52 -16.61 -0.03
CA ILE A 624 -8.34 -16.43 1.40
C ILE A 624 -6.94 -16.89 1.79
N ALA A 625 -6.16 -16.03 2.44
CA ALA A 625 -4.84 -16.35 2.97
C ALA A 625 -4.77 -16.06 4.48
N LEU A 626 -4.32 -17.03 5.27
CA LEU A 626 -4.18 -16.93 6.72
C LEU A 626 -2.76 -17.32 7.12
N SER A 627 -2.04 -16.42 7.81
CA SER A 627 -0.61 -16.59 8.07
C SER A 627 -0.22 -16.10 9.45
N SER A 628 0.57 -16.92 10.18
CA SER A 628 1.02 -16.62 11.51
C SER A 628 2.40 -17.22 11.81
N TYR A 629 3.21 -16.47 12.58
CA TYR A 629 4.42 -17.02 13.22
C TYR A 629 4.10 -17.77 14.52
N ASN A 630 2.99 -17.44 15.19
CA ASN A 630 2.74 -17.91 16.56
C ASN A 630 1.74 -19.08 16.64
N GLY A 631 0.79 -19.12 15.71
CA GLY A 631 -0.19 -20.21 15.61
C GLY A 631 -1.52 -19.78 14.99
N LEU A 632 -2.23 -20.72 14.39
CA LEU A 632 -3.50 -20.53 13.71
C LEU A 632 -4.59 -21.33 14.44
N TYR A 633 -5.70 -20.69 14.78
CA TYR A 633 -6.88 -21.25 15.41
C TYR A 633 -8.11 -20.89 14.57
N LEU A 634 -8.68 -21.86 13.85
CA LEU A 634 -9.63 -21.63 12.76
C LEU A 634 -10.96 -22.35 13.03
N ASP A 635 -11.78 -21.78 13.92
CA ASP A 635 -13.10 -22.33 14.27
C ASP A 635 -14.25 -21.72 13.47
N GLY A 636 -13.98 -20.61 12.75
CA GLY A 636 -14.96 -19.92 11.91
C GLY A 636 -15.10 -20.51 10.52
N SER A 637 -15.97 -19.91 9.72
CA SER A 637 -16.30 -20.35 8.36
C SER A 637 -15.42 -19.64 7.32
N LEU A 638 -14.74 -20.40 6.47
CA LEU A 638 -13.95 -19.91 5.33
C LEU A 638 -14.67 -20.35 4.03
N ARG A 639 -14.99 -19.42 3.14
CA ARG A 639 -15.74 -19.73 1.93
C ARG A 639 -15.26 -18.92 0.72
N ALA A 640 -15.03 -19.61 -0.40
CA ALA A 640 -14.72 -19.02 -1.70
C ALA A 640 -15.22 -19.91 -2.84
N ALA A 641 -16.51 -20.21 -2.79
CA ALA A 641 -17.16 -21.09 -3.77
C ALA A 641 -17.27 -20.40 -5.15
N ALA A 642 -17.27 -21.18 -6.22
CA ALA A 642 -17.66 -20.72 -7.54
C ALA A 642 -19.08 -20.13 -7.51
N GLY A 643 -19.34 -19.08 -8.28
CA GLY A 643 -20.67 -18.48 -8.42
C GLY A 643 -21.67 -19.41 -9.08
N GLY A 644 -21.23 -20.38 -9.88
CA GLY A 644 -22.10 -21.34 -10.56
C GLY A 644 -21.32 -22.31 -11.45
N SER A 645 -22.04 -23.12 -12.21
CA SER A 645 -21.43 -24.07 -13.13
C SER A 645 -20.60 -23.36 -14.20
N GLY A 646 -19.41 -23.88 -14.48
CA GLY A 646 -18.46 -23.32 -15.44
C GLY A 646 -17.45 -22.32 -14.84
N ALA A 647 -17.66 -21.86 -13.61
CA ALA A 647 -16.68 -21.11 -12.85
C ALA A 647 -15.89 -22.03 -11.91
N ALA A 648 -14.72 -21.58 -11.50
CA ALA A 648 -13.86 -22.30 -10.57
C ALA A 648 -14.11 -21.87 -9.12
N GLY A 649 -13.92 -22.80 -8.18
CA GLY A 649 -13.78 -22.48 -6.77
C GLY A 649 -12.49 -21.68 -6.52
N GLY A 650 -12.46 -20.99 -5.39
CA GLY A 650 -11.37 -20.09 -5.05
C GLY A 650 -10.10 -20.78 -4.55
N SER A 651 -9.19 -19.98 -4.00
CA SER A 651 -7.94 -20.46 -3.41
C SER A 651 -7.86 -20.20 -1.90
N LEU A 652 -7.33 -21.18 -1.18
CA LEU A 652 -7.06 -21.09 0.26
C LEU A 652 -5.56 -21.27 0.50
N GLU A 653 -4.97 -20.36 1.30
CA GLU A 653 -3.60 -20.45 1.78
C GLU A 653 -3.58 -20.49 3.30
N ILE A 654 -2.91 -21.49 3.88
CA ILE A 654 -2.71 -21.63 5.33
C ILE A 654 -1.22 -21.72 5.60
N ILE A 655 -0.71 -20.81 6.44
CA ILE A 655 0.72 -20.57 6.57
C ILE A 655 1.12 -20.55 8.04
N ALA A 656 1.93 -21.51 8.45
CA ALA A 656 2.62 -21.58 9.73
C ALA A 656 4.12 -21.34 9.48
N ASP A 657 4.54 -20.09 9.46
CA ASP A 657 5.94 -19.72 9.21
C ASP A 657 6.67 -19.40 10.53
N ALA A 658 7.98 -19.25 10.48
CA ALA A 658 8.82 -18.88 11.61
C ALA A 658 9.45 -17.49 11.37
N PRO A 659 9.52 -16.64 12.41
CA PRO A 659 10.16 -15.35 12.28
C PRO A 659 11.68 -15.48 12.13
N LEU A 660 12.28 -14.47 11.54
CA LEU A 660 13.72 -14.25 11.59
C LEU A 660 14.04 -13.47 12.86
N TYR A 661 14.75 -14.10 13.79
CA TYR A 661 15.18 -13.45 15.02
C TYR A 661 16.54 -12.79 14.82
N GLN A 662 16.72 -11.60 15.38
CA GLN A 662 18.01 -10.95 15.53
C GLN A 662 18.41 -10.91 17.01
N GLY A 663 19.71 -11.11 17.28
CA GLY A 663 20.25 -11.11 18.64
C GLY A 663 20.51 -12.50 19.21
N PHE A 664 21.26 -12.55 20.31
CA PHE A 664 21.85 -13.80 20.81
C PHE A 664 21.18 -14.36 22.07
N THR A 665 20.13 -13.71 22.56
CA THR A 665 19.51 -14.13 23.81
C THR A 665 18.04 -14.44 23.60
N VAL A 666 17.69 -15.71 23.56
CA VAL A 666 16.30 -16.15 23.64
C VAL A 666 15.92 -16.20 25.11
N VAL A 667 14.96 -15.38 25.51
CA VAL A 667 14.55 -15.24 26.92
C VAL A 667 13.53 -16.30 27.32
N ASP A 668 12.80 -16.89 26.36
CA ASP A 668 11.78 -17.89 26.61
C ASP A 668 11.76 -18.98 25.53
N ASP A 669 11.82 -20.23 25.95
CA ASP A 669 11.86 -21.40 25.07
C ASP A 669 10.61 -21.53 24.17
N ARG A 670 9.49 -20.90 24.55
CA ARG A 670 8.26 -20.94 23.75
C ARG A 670 8.48 -20.35 22.34
N VAL A 671 9.34 -19.36 22.19
CA VAL A 671 9.64 -18.76 20.86
C VAL A 671 10.43 -19.70 19.96
N LEU A 672 11.16 -20.64 20.55
CA LEU A 672 11.88 -21.70 19.83
C LEU A 672 10.97 -22.86 19.42
N ALA A 673 9.69 -22.83 19.78
CA ALA A 673 8.77 -23.89 19.42
C ALA A 673 8.77 -24.14 17.90
N MET A 674 8.77 -25.41 17.53
CA MET A 674 8.66 -25.83 16.13
C MET A 674 7.37 -25.30 15.53
N ARG A 675 7.45 -24.67 14.36
CA ARG A 675 6.27 -24.31 13.56
C ARG A 675 5.78 -25.54 12.83
N GLU A 676 4.61 -26.00 13.22
CA GLU A 676 4.00 -27.21 12.69
C GLU A 676 2.56 -26.95 12.27
N LEU A 677 2.24 -27.35 11.05
CA LEU A 677 0.87 -27.39 10.54
C LEU A 677 0.39 -28.86 10.55
N ILE A 678 -0.62 -29.15 11.36
CA ILE A 678 -1.20 -30.49 11.49
C ILE A 678 -2.56 -30.54 10.79
N LEU A 679 -2.67 -31.41 9.79
CA LEU A 679 -3.94 -31.74 9.16
C LEU A 679 -4.58 -32.92 9.89
N THR A 680 -5.85 -32.75 10.27
CA THR A 680 -6.66 -33.78 10.92
C THR A 680 -7.86 -34.17 10.06
N ALA A 681 -8.34 -35.38 10.22
CA ALA A 681 -9.58 -35.81 9.58
C ALA A 681 -10.79 -35.06 10.13
N GLY A 682 -11.74 -34.69 9.26
CA GLY A 682 -12.99 -34.06 9.68
C GLY A 682 -12.83 -32.62 10.14
N HIS A 683 -13.53 -32.25 11.20
CA HIS A 683 -13.44 -30.93 11.85
C HIS A 683 -12.40 -30.95 12.95
N ALA A 684 -11.54 -29.93 13.00
CA ALA A 684 -10.64 -29.71 14.12
C ALA A 684 -11.13 -28.54 14.95
N ASP A 685 -11.55 -28.80 16.17
CA ASP A 685 -11.81 -27.75 17.17
C ASP A 685 -10.46 -27.22 17.68
N SER A 686 -10.32 -25.93 17.76
CA SER A 686 -9.08 -25.30 18.26
C SER A 686 -8.85 -25.57 19.75
N GLY A 687 -9.90 -25.89 20.50
CA GLY A 687 -9.85 -26.09 21.95
C GLY A 687 -9.64 -24.80 22.76
N LEU A 688 -9.74 -23.63 22.13
CA LEU A 688 -9.64 -22.36 22.83
C LEU A 688 -10.86 -22.13 23.75
N PRO A 689 -10.63 -21.62 24.98
CA PRO A 689 -11.75 -21.32 25.90
C PRO A 689 -12.73 -20.32 25.26
N THR A 690 -14.03 -20.53 25.51
CA THR A 690 -15.08 -19.62 25.03
C THR A 690 -14.98 -18.22 25.66
N LEU A 691 -14.42 -18.11 26.86
CA LEU A 691 -14.23 -16.86 27.60
C LEU A 691 -12.88 -16.19 27.32
N LEU A 692 -12.05 -16.76 26.43
CA LEU A 692 -10.78 -16.14 26.05
C LEU A 692 -11.06 -14.78 25.40
N GLN A 693 -10.38 -13.74 25.88
CA GLN A 693 -10.48 -12.38 25.35
C GLN A 693 -9.31 -12.07 24.42
N PRO A 694 -9.48 -11.13 23.47
CA PRO A 694 -8.39 -10.67 22.59
C PRO A 694 -7.17 -10.19 23.38
N GLY A 695 -5.98 -10.68 23.02
CA GLY A 695 -4.72 -10.30 23.67
C GLY A 695 -4.49 -10.90 25.06
N MET A 696 -5.39 -11.73 25.57
CA MET A 696 -5.26 -12.39 26.87
C MET A 696 -4.35 -13.63 26.77
N ASP A 697 -3.39 -13.74 27.67
CA ASP A 697 -2.52 -14.93 27.75
C ASP A 697 -3.32 -16.12 28.32
N ASP A 698 -3.24 -17.25 27.63
CA ASP A 698 -3.86 -18.51 28.05
C ASP A 698 -2.98 -19.70 27.68
N SER A 699 -2.99 -20.74 28.52
CA SER A 699 -2.23 -21.96 28.29
C SER A 699 -2.66 -22.74 27.02
N ALA A 700 -3.85 -22.51 26.51
CA ALA A 700 -4.34 -23.06 25.25
C ALA A 700 -3.69 -22.42 24.02
N LEU A 701 -3.11 -21.21 24.15
CA LEU A 701 -2.33 -20.56 23.11
C LEU A 701 -0.91 -21.16 23.05
N ARG A 702 -0.71 -22.08 22.12
CA ARG A 702 0.57 -22.78 21.96
C ARG A 702 1.35 -22.23 20.79
N TYR A 703 2.54 -21.73 21.06
CA TYR A 703 3.44 -21.27 20.03
C TYR A 703 3.77 -22.36 19.02
N GLY A 704 3.73 -21.98 17.76
CA GLY A 704 4.14 -22.79 16.61
C GLY A 704 3.15 -23.89 16.22
N GLN A 705 2.04 -24.07 16.92
CA GLN A 705 1.06 -25.11 16.58
C GLN A 705 -0.12 -24.55 15.79
N SER A 706 -0.43 -25.21 14.69
CA SER A 706 -1.61 -24.92 13.86
C SER A 706 -2.27 -26.23 13.50
N ARG A 707 -3.55 -26.42 13.87
CA ARG A 707 -4.33 -27.62 13.56
C ARG A 707 -5.50 -27.26 12.68
N VAL A 708 -5.66 -27.93 11.56
CA VAL A 708 -6.71 -27.66 10.58
C VAL A 708 -7.39 -28.96 10.16
N GLY A 709 -8.72 -28.99 10.25
CA GLY A 709 -9.50 -30.12 9.80
C GLY A 709 -9.73 -30.10 8.28
N THR A 710 -9.70 -31.26 7.66
CA THR A 710 -9.95 -31.39 6.20
C THR A 710 -11.33 -30.85 5.81
N GLN A 711 -12.33 -30.89 6.70
CA GLN A 711 -13.65 -30.34 6.44
C GLN A 711 -13.62 -28.82 6.25
N SER A 712 -12.79 -28.09 7.01
CA SER A 712 -12.61 -26.64 6.83
C SER A 712 -11.95 -26.30 5.51
N LEU A 713 -11.12 -27.19 4.99
CA LEU A 713 -10.42 -27.01 3.70
C LEU A 713 -11.32 -27.30 2.50
N THR A 714 -12.18 -28.29 2.59
CA THR A 714 -13.03 -28.74 1.48
C THR A 714 -14.44 -28.13 1.49
N GLY A 715 -14.96 -27.80 2.69
CA GLY A 715 -16.34 -27.29 2.85
C GLY A 715 -16.56 -25.88 2.31
N GLY A 716 -15.51 -25.10 2.08
CA GLY A 716 -15.58 -23.71 1.62
C GLY A 716 -15.68 -23.52 0.10
N GLY A 717 -15.69 -24.61 -0.70
CA GLY A 717 -15.78 -24.55 -2.16
C GLY A 717 -14.47 -24.10 -2.83
N PHE A 718 -13.31 -24.39 -2.22
CA PHE A 718 -12.00 -24.11 -2.79
C PHE A 718 -11.59 -25.18 -3.79
N ASP A 719 -11.08 -24.75 -4.95
CA ASP A 719 -10.46 -25.62 -5.96
C ASP A 719 -8.94 -25.65 -5.85
N GLN A 720 -8.34 -24.67 -5.16
CA GLN A 720 -6.91 -24.57 -4.99
C GLN A 720 -6.57 -24.46 -3.50
N LEU A 721 -5.58 -25.24 -3.05
CA LEU A 721 -5.10 -25.24 -1.68
C LEU A 721 -3.58 -25.11 -1.67
N SER A 722 -3.06 -24.17 -0.87
CA SER A 722 -1.63 -24.04 -0.58
C SER A 722 -1.42 -24.12 0.92
N LEU A 723 -0.60 -25.06 1.37
CA LEU A 723 -0.23 -25.25 2.77
C LEU A 723 1.27 -24.99 2.92
N PHE A 724 1.60 -24.10 3.84
CA PHE A 724 2.98 -23.71 4.10
C PHE A 724 3.30 -23.97 5.57
N SER A 725 4.34 -24.75 5.85
CA SER A 725 4.86 -24.93 7.20
C SER A 725 6.38 -24.80 7.20
N ASN A 726 6.92 -23.86 7.97
CA ASN A 726 8.38 -23.71 8.11
C ASN A 726 9.04 -24.97 8.71
N GLY A 727 8.31 -25.69 9.56
CA GLY A 727 8.67 -26.99 10.08
C GLY A 727 7.89 -28.13 9.43
N PRO A 728 7.42 -29.11 10.20
CA PRO A 728 6.63 -30.21 9.66
C PRO A 728 5.25 -29.79 9.19
N LEU A 729 4.84 -30.33 8.04
CA LEU A 729 3.46 -30.50 7.67
C LEU A 729 3.06 -31.95 8.03
N SER A 730 2.29 -32.09 9.10
CA SER A 730 1.99 -33.39 9.70
C SER A 730 0.54 -33.81 9.44
N PHE A 731 0.33 -35.11 9.26
CA PHE A 731 -1.00 -35.70 9.07
C PHE A 731 -1.39 -36.56 10.26
N GLU A 732 -2.61 -36.37 10.76
CA GLU A 732 -3.16 -37.10 11.89
C GLU A 732 -4.42 -37.88 11.48
N GLY A 733 -4.35 -39.20 11.56
CA GLY A 733 -5.44 -40.11 11.19
C GLY A 733 -5.58 -40.31 9.68
N ASN A 734 -6.73 -40.83 9.28
CA ASN A 734 -7.03 -41.03 7.86
C ASN A 734 -7.41 -39.73 7.18
N ILE A 735 -6.65 -39.33 6.19
CA ILE A 735 -6.87 -38.09 5.43
C ILE A 735 -7.26 -38.47 3.99
N ASP A 736 -8.35 -37.90 3.49
CA ASP A 736 -8.73 -37.94 2.08
C ASP A 736 -9.04 -36.52 1.61
N LEU A 737 -8.09 -35.94 0.87
CA LEU A 737 -8.15 -34.53 0.43
C LEU A 737 -8.04 -34.45 -1.09
N ALA A 738 -9.13 -34.06 -1.72
CA ALA A 738 -9.20 -33.88 -3.17
C ALA A 738 -9.49 -32.42 -3.51
N MET A 739 -8.65 -31.81 -4.37
CA MET A 739 -8.82 -30.43 -4.83
C MET A 739 -9.15 -30.39 -6.31
N GLY A 740 -10.00 -29.44 -6.71
CA GLY A 740 -10.49 -29.34 -8.09
C GLY A 740 -9.44 -28.88 -9.12
N ARG A 741 -8.44 -28.13 -8.69
CA ARG A 741 -7.38 -27.57 -9.57
C ARG A 741 -5.98 -27.84 -9.11
N SER A 742 -5.61 -27.45 -7.91
CA SER A 742 -4.24 -27.60 -7.46
C SER A 742 -4.09 -27.79 -5.94
N LEU A 743 -3.06 -28.54 -5.58
CA LEU A 743 -2.60 -28.73 -4.21
C LEU A 743 -1.11 -28.43 -4.16
N ASN A 744 -0.74 -27.40 -3.37
CA ASN A 744 0.65 -26.99 -3.18
C ASN A 744 1.04 -27.16 -1.72
N LEU A 745 2.03 -28.00 -1.46
CA LEU A 745 2.57 -28.24 -0.13
C LEU A 745 4.00 -27.69 -0.06
N TYR A 746 4.19 -26.71 0.83
CA TYR A 746 5.49 -26.13 1.15
C TYR A 746 5.82 -26.50 2.59
N ALA A 747 6.85 -27.30 2.79
CA ALA A 747 7.16 -27.79 4.13
C ALA A 747 8.66 -28.00 4.35
N GLY A 748 9.12 -27.80 5.57
CA GLY A 748 10.43 -28.27 6.01
C GLY A 748 10.53 -29.81 5.92
N THR A 749 9.44 -30.49 6.30
CA THR A 749 9.27 -31.94 6.11
C THR A 749 7.78 -32.29 6.03
N ILE A 750 7.43 -33.35 5.31
CA ILE A 750 6.09 -33.94 5.33
C ILE A 750 6.13 -35.18 6.23
N ALA A 751 5.25 -35.25 7.22
CA ALA A 751 5.39 -36.24 8.28
C ALA A 751 4.03 -36.81 8.73
N ALA A 752 4.08 -37.89 9.47
CA ALA A 752 2.97 -38.46 10.24
C ALA A 752 3.07 -38.04 11.72
N THR A 753 1.95 -37.87 12.39
CA THR A 753 1.97 -37.62 13.86
C THR A 753 2.22 -38.91 14.68
N GLY A 754 2.07 -40.07 14.07
CA GLY A 754 2.06 -41.39 14.76
C GLY A 754 0.67 -41.70 15.32
N GLY A 755 0.51 -42.83 15.98
CA GLY A 755 -0.73 -43.16 16.68
C GLY A 755 -1.57 -44.31 16.09
N GLY A 756 -1.02 -45.09 15.16
CA GLY A 756 -1.64 -46.31 14.62
C GLY A 756 -1.82 -46.29 13.09
N PRO A 757 -2.42 -47.34 12.54
CA PRO A 757 -2.59 -47.49 11.10
C PRO A 757 -3.41 -46.35 10.52
N SER A 758 -2.89 -45.68 9.48
CA SER A 758 -3.62 -44.62 8.79
C SER A 758 -3.19 -44.48 7.34
N GLU A 759 -4.09 -43.96 6.53
CA GLU A 759 -3.84 -43.69 5.08
C GLU A 759 -4.09 -42.21 4.80
N VAL A 760 -3.10 -41.56 4.20
CA VAL A 760 -3.17 -40.17 3.76
C VAL A 760 -3.26 -40.12 2.24
N LYS A 761 -4.40 -39.69 1.72
CA LYS A 761 -4.66 -39.52 0.29
C LYS A 761 -4.76 -38.06 -0.06
N LEU A 762 -3.92 -37.60 -0.99
CA LEU A 762 -3.89 -36.23 -1.47
C LEU A 762 -4.05 -36.28 -3.00
N GLN A 763 -5.04 -35.54 -3.52
CA GLN A 763 -5.35 -35.59 -4.96
C GLN A 763 -5.67 -34.20 -5.51
N ALA A 764 -5.12 -33.88 -6.70
CA ALA A 764 -5.49 -32.73 -7.50
C ALA A 764 -5.06 -32.93 -8.97
N PRO A 765 -5.61 -32.18 -9.95
CA PRO A 765 -5.07 -32.16 -11.31
C PRO A 765 -3.58 -31.76 -11.36
N TYR A 766 -3.20 -30.72 -10.60
CA TYR A 766 -1.81 -30.32 -10.37
C TYR A 766 -1.43 -30.44 -8.91
N VAL A 767 -0.32 -31.08 -8.62
CA VAL A 767 0.23 -31.18 -7.27
C VAL A 767 1.68 -30.71 -7.27
N ARG A 768 2.03 -29.89 -6.30
CA ARG A 768 3.40 -29.46 -6.03
C ARG A 768 3.80 -29.80 -4.61
N LEU A 769 4.92 -30.49 -4.46
CA LEU A 769 5.57 -30.77 -3.17
C LEU A 769 6.89 -29.99 -3.15
N SER A 770 7.03 -29.06 -2.24
CA SER A 770 8.21 -28.21 -2.14
C SER A 770 8.85 -28.34 -0.77
N GLY A 771 10.10 -28.77 -0.73
CA GLY A 771 10.95 -28.67 0.44
C GLY A 771 11.40 -27.21 0.63
N ILE A 772 11.06 -26.61 1.77
CA ILE A 772 11.43 -25.25 2.16
C ILE A 772 12.28 -25.26 3.42
N GLY A 773 12.91 -24.19 3.77
CA GLY A 773 13.38 -23.96 5.14
C GLY A 773 14.79 -24.42 5.46
N MET A 774 15.56 -24.95 4.52
CA MET A 774 16.99 -25.17 4.75
C MET A 774 17.87 -23.99 4.37
N TYR A 775 17.31 -23.01 3.70
CA TYR A 775 18.03 -21.88 3.15
C TYR A 775 17.56 -20.54 3.72
N GLY A 776 18.29 -20.03 4.56
CA GLY A 776 18.42 -18.67 4.95
C GLY A 776 19.87 -18.55 5.32
N GLN A 777 20.64 -17.90 4.52
CA GLN A 777 21.93 -17.46 4.98
C GLN A 777 21.72 -16.73 6.29
N GLN A 778 22.40 -17.19 7.30
CA GLN A 778 22.58 -16.42 8.51
C GLN A 778 23.47 -15.24 8.13
N ALA A 779 22.88 -14.07 7.92
CA ALA A 779 23.62 -12.87 8.18
C ALA A 779 24.08 -12.95 9.63
N SER A 780 25.28 -12.51 9.95
CA SER A 780 25.83 -12.60 11.30
C SER A 780 24.86 -12.01 12.32
N GLY A 781 24.35 -12.83 13.24
CA GLY A 781 23.43 -12.42 14.30
C GLY A 781 21.93 -12.68 14.04
N GLU A 782 21.57 -13.22 12.90
CA GLU A 782 20.18 -13.61 12.61
C GLU A 782 19.99 -15.12 12.69
N PHE A 783 18.89 -15.57 13.26
CA PHE A 783 18.52 -16.99 13.20
C PHE A 783 17.02 -17.18 13.01
N ARG A 784 16.66 -18.27 12.37
CA ARG A 784 15.29 -18.74 12.24
C ARG A 784 15.21 -20.13 12.87
N PRO A 785 14.21 -20.45 13.73
CA PRO A 785 14.03 -21.80 14.24
C PRO A 785 13.93 -22.77 13.07
N ARG A 786 14.83 -23.73 12.99
CA ARG A 786 14.90 -24.67 11.88
C ARG A 786 15.05 -26.08 12.38
N LEU A 787 14.43 -26.97 11.63
CA LEU A 787 14.66 -28.38 11.78
C LEU A 787 15.93 -28.76 11.02
N THR A 788 16.93 -29.31 11.72
CA THR A 788 18.05 -29.96 11.04
C THR A 788 17.59 -31.34 10.63
N TYR A 789 17.89 -31.74 9.39
CA TYR A 789 17.53 -33.08 8.92
C TYR A 789 18.32 -34.14 9.60
N GLY A 790 17.60 -35.06 10.23
CA GLY A 790 18.11 -36.37 10.63
C GLY A 790 17.16 -37.43 10.10
N PRO A 791 17.65 -38.64 9.84
CA PRO A 791 16.76 -39.74 9.52
C PRO A 791 15.86 -40.02 10.69
N THR A 792 14.64 -40.43 10.41
CA THR A 792 13.68 -40.78 11.43
C THR A 792 13.13 -42.16 11.22
N ALA A 793 12.62 -42.77 12.27
CA ALA A 793 11.85 -43.99 12.13
C ALA A 793 10.58 -43.74 11.32
N THR A 794 10.10 -44.75 10.59
CA THR A 794 8.79 -44.70 9.95
C THR A 794 7.71 -44.96 11.01
N ALA A 795 6.56 -44.34 10.87
CA ALA A 795 5.37 -44.71 11.59
C ALA A 795 4.86 -46.06 11.02
N GLU A 796 4.74 -47.06 11.85
CA GLU A 796 4.24 -48.36 11.43
C GLU A 796 2.82 -48.25 10.86
N GLN A 797 2.59 -48.86 9.69
CA GLN A 797 1.30 -48.91 8.99
C GLN A 797 0.72 -47.55 8.57
N VAL A 798 1.52 -46.47 8.53
CA VAL A 798 1.09 -45.18 7.98
C VAL A 798 1.56 -45.03 6.53
N ARG A 799 0.63 -44.79 5.62
CA ARG A 799 0.91 -44.69 4.17
C ARG A 799 0.51 -43.35 3.63
N LEU A 800 1.35 -42.75 2.75
CA LEU A 800 1.07 -41.54 2.00
C LEU A 800 0.89 -41.85 0.52
N GLN A 801 -0.24 -41.43 -0.03
CA GLN A 801 -0.50 -41.48 -1.46
C GLN A 801 -0.78 -40.07 -1.98
N VAL A 802 0.02 -39.62 -2.93
CA VAL A 802 -0.17 -38.35 -3.64
C VAL A 802 -0.45 -38.66 -5.11
N SER A 803 -1.57 -38.13 -5.63
CA SER A 803 -2.03 -38.39 -6.98
C SER A 803 -2.30 -37.10 -7.75
N ALA A 804 -1.62 -36.90 -8.87
CA ALA A 804 -1.83 -35.78 -9.77
C ALA A 804 -2.50 -36.27 -11.07
N GLY A 805 -3.59 -35.61 -11.47
CA GLY A 805 -4.30 -35.97 -12.72
C GLY A 805 -3.58 -35.49 -13.98
N ARG A 806 -2.65 -34.52 -13.86
CA ARG A 806 -1.90 -33.98 -15.01
C ARG A 806 -0.41 -33.86 -14.75
N LEU A 807 -0.01 -33.27 -13.61
CA LEU A 807 1.37 -32.95 -13.35
C LEU A 807 1.67 -32.98 -11.86
N LEU A 808 2.75 -33.64 -11.48
CA LEU A 808 3.33 -33.62 -10.14
C LEU A 808 4.72 -33.00 -10.18
N ASP A 809 4.89 -31.89 -9.48
CA ASP A 809 6.18 -31.22 -9.31
C ASP A 809 6.75 -31.52 -7.92
N ILE A 810 8.01 -31.87 -7.86
CA ILE A 810 8.81 -32.02 -6.64
C ILE A 810 9.94 -30.99 -6.71
N ALA A 811 10.00 -30.07 -5.75
CA ALA A 811 10.97 -29.00 -5.74
C ALA A 811 11.75 -28.93 -4.43
N GLY A 812 12.98 -28.44 -4.48
CA GLY A 812 13.82 -28.22 -3.32
C GLY A 812 14.28 -29.51 -2.63
N ARG A 813 14.53 -29.42 -1.33
CA ARG A 813 14.96 -30.55 -0.50
C ARG A 813 13.82 -30.99 0.39
N LEU A 814 13.11 -32.00 -0.03
CA LEU A 814 11.95 -32.57 0.63
C LEU A 814 12.31 -33.84 1.38
N SER A 815 11.94 -33.93 2.66
CA SER A 815 12.00 -35.18 3.42
C SER A 815 10.62 -35.64 3.84
N PHE A 816 10.46 -36.95 3.99
CA PHE A 816 9.31 -37.58 4.61
C PHE A 816 9.70 -38.07 6.00
N GLY A 817 9.31 -37.30 7.04
CA GLY A 817 9.75 -37.45 8.39
C GLY A 817 11.04 -36.71 8.71
N SER A 818 11.28 -36.45 9.97
CA SER A 818 12.47 -35.77 10.49
C SER A 818 12.74 -36.10 11.94
N ASP A 819 14.02 -36.31 12.25
CA ASP A 819 14.57 -36.27 13.59
C ASP A 819 15.62 -35.17 13.63
N GLY A 820 15.34 -34.10 14.27
CA GLY A 820 16.18 -32.91 14.23
C GLY A 820 16.22 -32.16 15.53
N VAL A 821 17.12 -31.22 15.56
CA VAL A 821 17.36 -30.37 16.72
C VAL A 821 17.12 -28.92 16.30
N ILE A 822 16.36 -28.17 17.07
CA ILE A 822 16.30 -26.74 16.96
C ILE A 822 17.36 -26.17 17.88
N ASN A 823 18.36 -25.54 17.26
CA ASN A 823 19.38 -24.84 18.00
C ASN A 823 19.01 -23.35 18.07
N GLY A 824 18.72 -22.85 19.26
CA GLY A 824 18.73 -21.42 19.53
C GLY A 824 20.16 -20.96 19.85
N VAL A 825 20.48 -19.71 19.55
CA VAL A 825 21.73 -19.12 20.00
C VAL A 825 21.63 -18.91 21.52
N ASN A 826 22.56 -19.50 22.26
CA ASN A 826 22.59 -19.53 23.75
C ASN A 826 21.38 -20.18 24.45
N ALA A 827 20.60 -21.00 23.75
CA ALA A 827 19.52 -21.79 24.35
C ALA A 827 19.85 -23.30 24.29
N GLU A 828 19.26 -24.07 25.19
CA GLU A 828 19.38 -25.54 25.10
C GLU A 828 18.74 -26.02 23.79
N ALA A 829 19.41 -26.97 23.14
CA ALA A 829 18.93 -27.58 21.92
C ALA A 829 17.64 -28.39 22.18
N VAL A 830 16.57 -28.06 21.50
CA VAL A 830 15.30 -28.79 21.60
C VAL A 830 15.25 -29.85 20.51
N ARG A 831 15.21 -31.11 20.89
CA ARG A 831 15.04 -32.23 19.95
C ARG A 831 13.57 -32.30 19.51
N TYR A 832 13.34 -32.41 18.23
CA TYR A 832 12.03 -32.54 17.65
C TYR A 832 11.98 -33.72 16.70
N GLN A 833 11.02 -34.62 16.90
CA GLN A 833 10.89 -35.84 16.09
C GLN A 833 9.49 -35.94 15.49
N ARG A 834 9.43 -36.20 14.18
CA ARG A 834 8.20 -36.59 13.48
C ARG A 834 8.50 -37.79 12.58
N PRO A 835 7.78 -38.89 12.73
CA PRO A 835 8.03 -40.10 11.95
C PRO A 835 7.65 -39.85 10.48
N GLY A 836 8.36 -40.54 9.60
CA GLY A 836 7.98 -40.63 8.19
C GLY A 836 6.89 -41.70 7.97
N PHE A 837 6.65 -42.03 6.72
CA PHE A 837 5.65 -43.01 6.30
C PHE A 837 6.31 -44.38 6.01
N GLU A 838 5.60 -45.45 6.32
CA GLU A 838 6.03 -46.84 5.96
C GLU A 838 6.16 -46.91 4.41
N LYS A 839 5.24 -46.31 3.70
CA LYS A 839 5.24 -46.22 2.21
C LYS A 839 4.78 -44.87 1.71
N VAL A 840 5.55 -44.34 0.79
CA VAL A 840 5.20 -43.11 0.03
C VAL A 840 4.94 -43.48 -1.41
N THR A 841 3.75 -43.19 -1.91
CA THR A 841 3.36 -43.37 -3.32
C THR A 841 3.11 -42.03 -3.97
N LEU A 842 3.90 -41.65 -4.97
CA LEU A 842 3.75 -40.45 -5.76
C LEU A 842 3.38 -40.84 -7.18
N ARG A 843 2.16 -40.48 -7.58
CA ARG A 843 1.60 -40.83 -8.88
C ARG A 843 1.19 -39.59 -9.67
N SER A 844 1.55 -39.57 -10.95
CA SER A 844 0.98 -38.65 -11.93
C SER A 844 0.40 -39.41 -13.11
N GLU A 845 -0.78 -39.03 -13.61
CA GLU A 845 -1.30 -39.55 -14.88
C GLU A 845 -0.56 -38.98 -16.10
N GLY A 846 -0.01 -37.78 -15.96
CA GLY A 846 0.94 -37.17 -16.88
C GLY A 846 2.37 -37.25 -16.33
N ASP A 847 3.06 -36.11 -16.29
CA ASP A 847 4.47 -36.03 -15.93
C ASP A 847 4.69 -35.92 -14.43
N LEU A 848 5.85 -36.43 -13.98
CA LEU A 848 6.44 -36.15 -12.67
C LEU A 848 7.77 -35.44 -12.89
N ARG A 849 7.88 -34.19 -12.42
CA ARG A 849 9.06 -33.36 -12.64
C ARG A 849 9.78 -33.07 -11.33
N PHE A 850 11.11 -33.07 -11.39
CA PHE A 850 11.98 -32.59 -10.32
C PHE A 850 12.47 -31.18 -10.68
N ALA A 851 12.02 -30.18 -9.94
CA ALA A 851 12.28 -28.78 -10.26
C ALA A 851 13.59 -28.23 -9.65
N GLY A 852 14.30 -29.01 -8.85
CA GLY A 852 15.48 -28.53 -8.13
C GLY A 852 15.13 -27.53 -7.02
N ASP A 853 16.14 -26.85 -6.51
CA ASP A 853 15.94 -25.78 -5.51
C ASP A 853 15.63 -24.45 -6.18
N TYR A 854 15.19 -23.48 -5.40
CA TYR A 854 14.81 -22.16 -5.92
C TYR A 854 16.03 -21.40 -6.45
N PRO A 855 15.91 -20.68 -7.57
CA PRO A 855 17.03 -20.00 -8.24
C PRO A 855 17.78 -19.00 -7.37
N GLU A 856 17.13 -18.42 -6.36
CA GLU A 856 17.75 -17.43 -5.45
C GLU A 856 18.90 -18.00 -4.62
N ASN A 857 18.93 -19.33 -4.41
CA ASN A 857 19.98 -19.99 -3.62
C ASN A 857 21.16 -20.48 -4.46
N GLY A 858 21.10 -20.35 -5.77
CA GLY A 858 22.17 -20.73 -6.67
C GLY A 858 22.51 -22.23 -6.74
N ASP A 859 21.74 -23.08 -6.03
CA ASP A 859 21.93 -24.53 -6.02
C ASP A 859 20.75 -25.22 -6.77
N PRO A 860 20.95 -25.67 -8.00
CA PRO A 860 19.91 -26.34 -8.76
C PRO A 860 19.59 -27.76 -8.28
N SER A 861 20.22 -28.21 -7.20
CA SER A 861 20.08 -29.60 -6.70
C SER A 861 18.85 -29.75 -5.80
N GLY A 862 17.97 -30.68 -6.14
CA GLY A 862 16.86 -31.12 -5.30
C GLY A 862 17.21 -32.41 -4.56
N ARG A 863 16.50 -32.69 -3.46
CA ARG A 863 16.59 -33.98 -2.75
C ARG A 863 15.20 -34.45 -2.33
N LEU A 864 14.94 -35.73 -2.52
CA LEU A 864 13.77 -36.41 -1.97
C LEU A 864 14.25 -37.53 -1.05
N ILE A 865 13.90 -37.45 0.22
CA ILE A 865 14.40 -38.36 1.25
C ILE A 865 13.23 -39.04 1.95
N THR A 866 13.23 -40.38 1.99
CA THR A 866 12.30 -41.17 2.78
C THR A 866 13.02 -42.35 3.45
N HIS A 867 12.64 -42.68 4.68
CA HIS A 867 13.14 -43.85 5.36
C HIS A 867 12.36 -45.13 4.95
N GLY A 868 11.07 -44.97 4.63
CA GLY A 868 10.21 -46.05 4.13
C GLY A 868 10.32 -46.31 2.63
N ASP A 869 9.44 -47.16 2.15
CA ASP A 869 9.33 -47.50 0.73
C ASP A 869 8.90 -46.27 -0.10
N LEU A 870 9.50 -46.09 -1.29
CA LEU A 870 9.15 -45.09 -2.26
C LEU A 870 8.65 -45.70 -3.56
N GLN A 871 7.46 -45.34 -3.98
CA GLN A 871 6.90 -45.73 -5.28
C GLN A 871 6.60 -44.48 -6.11
N LEU A 872 7.23 -44.39 -7.30
CA LEU A 872 7.00 -43.32 -8.28
C LEU A 872 6.32 -43.93 -9.51
N THR A 873 5.25 -43.25 -9.98
CA THR A 873 4.51 -43.66 -11.18
C THR A 873 4.11 -42.43 -11.99
N ALA A 874 4.53 -42.35 -13.24
CA ALA A 874 4.20 -41.25 -14.16
C ALA A 874 4.33 -41.72 -15.61
N ALA A 875 3.72 -40.98 -16.56
CA ALA A 875 3.93 -41.15 -17.98
C ALA A 875 5.39 -40.82 -18.33
N GLN A 876 5.94 -39.73 -17.76
CA GLN A 876 7.37 -39.40 -17.86
C GLN A 876 7.87 -38.91 -16.50
N LEU A 877 9.14 -39.22 -16.17
CA LEU A 877 9.81 -38.81 -14.97
C LEU A 877 11.16 -38.17 -15.35
N TYR A 878 11.33 -36.87 -15.03
CA TYR A 878 12.54 -36.14 -15.44
C TYR A 878 12.81 -34.91 -14.55
N PRO A 879 14.07 -34.44 -14.46
CA PRO A 879 14.39 -33.12 -13.92
C PRO A 879 14.10 -32.04 -14.94
N VAL A 880 13.70 -30.85 -14.50
CA VAL A 880 13.59 -29.68 -15.38
C VAL A 880 14.98 -29.25 -15.87
N THR A 881 15.04 -28.50 -16.96
CA THR A 881 16.31 -28.05 -17.56
C THR A 881 17.16 -27.30 -16.53
N GLY A 882 18.41 -27.73 -16.36
CA GLY A 882 19.37 -27.14 -15.41
C GLY A 882 19.24 -27.63 -13.97
N ALA A 883 18.25 -28.46 -13.65
CA ALA A 883 18.10 -29.02 -12.30
C ALA A 883 18.69 -30.42 -12.19
N SER A 884 19.18 -30.79 -11.01
CA SER A 884 19.55 -32.15 -10.63
C SER A 884 18.81 -32.55 -9.36
N SER A 885 18.44 -33.81 -9.22
CA SER A 885 17.76 -34.29 -8.01
C SER A 885 18.24 -35.68 -7.60
N THR A 886 18.39 -35.85 -6.30
CA THR A 886 18.80 -37.14 -5.74
C THR A 886 17.67 -37.73 -4.91
N LEU A 887 17.41 -39.01 -5.10
CA LEU A 887 16.39 -39.76 -4.38
C LEU A 887 17.06 -40.71 -3.39
N TYR A 888 16.65 -40.65 -2.14
CA TYR A 888 17.07 -41.54 -1.06
C TYR A 888 15.84 -42.26 -0.53
N ALA A 889 15.74 -43.55 -0.76
CA ALA A 889 14.66 -44.40 -0.24
C ALA A 889 15.25 -45.49 0.66
N GLY A 890 14.56 -45.84 1.73
CA GLY A 890 15.10 -46.76 2.75
C GLY A 890 16.32 -46.17 3.48
N TYR A 891 16.40 -44.85 3.58
CA TYR A 891 17.62 -44.16 4.01
C TYR A 891 17.64 -43.99 5.52
N GLY A 892 18.75 -44.39 6.16
CA GLY A 892 19.05 -44.12 7.55
C GLY A 892 20.49 -43.62 7.70
N LEU A 893 20.75 -42.77 8.69
CA LEU A 893 22.11 -42.43 9.07
C LEU A 893 22.64 -43.49 10.01
N ASP A 894 23.93 -43.83 9.90
CA ASP A 894 24.62 -44.63 10.91
C ASP A 894 24.79 -43.82 12.22
N GLU A 895 25.24 -44.48 13.30
CA GLU A 895 25.50 -43.88 14.59
C GLU A 895 26.54 -42.73 14.53
N GLY A 896 27.30 -42.63 13.46
CA GLY A 896 28.26 -41.58 13.17
C GLY A 896 27.74 -40.43 12.32
N GLY A 897 26.46 -40.41 11.88
CA GLY A 897 25.85 -39.39 11.06
C GLY A 897 26.25 -39.46 9.59
N GLN A 898 26.80 -40.59 9.11
CA GLN A 898 27.13 -40.83 7.69
C GLN A 898 25.97 -41.57 7.02
N ALA A 899 25.74 -41.22 5.76
CA ALA A 899 24.69 -41.87 4.94
C ALA A 899 25.04 -43.25 4.45
#